data_ca61e1df35582320398bd0ec0500e5b8
#
_entry.id   ca61e1df35582320398bd0ec0500e5b8
#
_cell.length_a   1.000
_cell.length_b   1.000
_cell.length_c   1.000
_cell.angle_alpha   90.00
_cell.angle_beta   90.00
_cell.angle_gamma   90.00
#
_symmetry.space_group_name_H-M   'P 1'
#
loop_
_entity.id
_entity.type
_entity.pdbx_description
1 polymer ?
#
loop_
_entity_poly.entity_id
_entity_poly.type
_entity_poly.pdbx_seq_one_letter_code
_entity_poly.pdbx_strand_id
1 'polypeptide(L)'
;MSKIEILAPVGSEEMLHAAVFSGADAVYLGFSGFNARTSAGNFDADSLKEAVRFCHVRGVKVHVALNTTVYGTELAQLADAVRAVAASGADAVICQDLAVAKLIGEIAPELPRHGSTQMSVHTLQGALELKDLGFTRVVLARELSLPEVEAITRNCGIETECFVHGALCMCVSGQCYMSAFLGGRSGNRGSCAGPCRLPFEANPLPEGRPGRLHHLSLKDNSVIDKLDRLQAIGVASAKIEGRLRTPEYVAAAVNACLAGREGRAYDRDLLKNAFSRSGFTSGYLDGKIDGTMFGVRSEADAELTRKTLPALRELYRRERSRVPVKMKLEIEEGGEKLTVTDADGNRAFAYGDAEPQPARTDLTESLQRSLSKTGGTPFAVEKIDVEMDGGPWFVPGSAVNELRRTALEGLQQKRETLRPWPMHEVELPPLPQRTLPPHRTLRARFESLDQVPEQALSGLEALILPIAQADHVPRAWRSKTILELPRVMFGALEADTARRIAATQEAGFAGYEAGNIAHLRMCRGLPLSGGFGLNVTNQLSAQFYADHGLNAILILPEVKDSDIASIAPAQNGQPVPTGVIIYGHMPLMVTRACPLQNIHDCAHCDKTGLLTDRKAKKFPVRCGMGVRTIYNPVPIYMGDKPGALTVDYGVAYFTLETREEAAAILDSIRQHAPFEGEFTRGLYFKGTN
;
A
#
# COMPACT_ATOMS: atom_id res chain seq x y z
N MET A 1 -25.84 2.32 7.60
CA MET A 1 -24.42 2.22 7.26
C MET A 1 -24.30 2.02 5.75
N SER A 2 -23.36 2.71 5.08
CA SER A 2 -23.06 2.46 3.68
C SER A 2 -22.51 1.03 3.49
N LYS A 3 -22.79 0.42 2.34
CA LYS A 3 -22.19 -0.89 2.01
C LYS A 3 -20.67 -0.75 1.87
N ILE A 4 -19.91 -1.72 2.37
CA ILE A 4 -18.46 -1.76 2.17
C ILE A 4 -18.14 -1.87 0.66
N GLU A 5 -17.27 -1.01 0.15
CA GLU A 5 -16.83 -0.98 -1.24
C GLU A 5 -16.00 -2.21 -1.58
N ILE A 6 -16.26 -2.89 -2.69
CA ILE A 6 -15.40 -3.95 -3.21
C ILE A 6 -14.44 -3.35 -4.22
N LEU A 7 -13.16 -3.28 -3.84
CA LEU A 7 -12.09 -2.67 -4.63
C LEU A 7 -11.24 -3.76 -5.30
N ALA A 8 -11.35 -3.82 -6.64
CA ALA A 8 -10.71 -4.86 -7.46
C ALA A 8 -9.36 -4.43 -8.07
N PRO A 9 -8.39 -5.35 -8.19
CA PRO A 9 -7.10 -5.08 -8.82
C PRO A 9 -7.22 -5.11 -10.35
N VAL A 10 -6.56 -4.15 -11.01
CA VAL A 10 -6.46 -4.09 -12.47
C VAL A 10 -5.01 -3.93 -12.89
N GLY A 11 -4.51 -4.88 -13.70
CA GLY A 11 -3.17 -4.90 -14.27
C GLY A 11 -3.17 -5.05 -15.79
N SER A 12 -4.35 -5.08 -16.43
CA SER A 12 -4.54 -5.06 -17.88
C SER A 12 -5.98 -4.67 -18.21
N GLU A 13 -6.24 -4.31 -19.45
CA GLU A 13 -7.59 -4.00 -19.94
C GLU A 13 -8.56 -5.18 -19.75
N GLU A 14 -8.13 -6.41 -20.01
CA GLU A 14 -8.97 -7.60 -19.77
C GLU A 14 -9.34 -7.76 -18.30
N MET A 15 -8.40 -7.45 -17.38
CA MET A 15 -8.69 -7.46 -15.95
C MET A 15 -9.67 -6.35 -15.55
N LEU A 16 -9.60 -5.18 -16.22
CA LEU A 16 -10.56 -4.09 -16.03
C LEU A 16 -11.97 -4.54 -16.39
N HIS A 17 -12.15 -5.15 -17.56
CA HIS A 17 -13.43 -5.72 -17.99
C HIS A 17 -13.92 -6.79 -17.01
N ALA A 18 -13.05 -7.72 -16.60
CA ALA A 18 -13.42 -8.77 -15.67
C ALA A 18 -13.86 -8.22 -14.29
N ALA A 19 -13.17 -7.20 -13.75
CA ALA A 19 -13.53 -6.55 -12.51
C ALA A 19 -14.90 -5.87 -12.57
N VAL A 20 -15.09 -5.06 -13.59
CA VAL A 20 -16.31 -4.24 -13.77
C VAL A 20 -17.52 -5.12 -14.08
N PHE A 21 -17.42 -6.06 -15.01
CA PHE A 21 -18.50 -6.96 -15.39
C PHE A 21 -18.87 -7.95 -14.27
N SER A 22 -17.92 -8.30 -13.40
CA SER A 22 -18.21 -9.06 -12.19
C SER A 22 -18.91 -8.24 -11.10
N GLY A 23 -18.88 -6.90 -11.18
CA GLY A 23 -19.62 -6.00 -10.30
C GLY A 23 -18.79 -5.34 -9.20
N ALA A 24 -17.49 -5.14 -9.39
CA ALA A 24 -16.67 -4.33 -8.48
C ALA A 24 -17.22 -2.91 -8.34
N ASP A 25 -17.15 -2.33 -7.14
CA ASP A 25 -17.61 -0.96 -6.89
C ASP A 25 -16.51 0.06 -7.23
N ALA A 26 -15.27 -0.36 -7.13
CA ALA A 26 -14.10 0.42 -7.51
C ALA A 26 -13.00 -0.49 -8.06
N VAL A 27 -12.12 0.08 -8.86
CA VAL A 27 -10.91 -0.59 -9.34
C VAL A 27 -9.68 0.20 -8.94
N TYR A 28 -8.54 -0.49 -8.71
CA TYR A 28 -7.27 0.19 -8.58
C TYR A 28 -6.27 -0.32 -9.62
N LEU A 29 -5.62 0.61 -10.29
CA LEU A 29 -4.67 0.37 -11.37
C LEU A 29 -3.38 1.16 -11.15
N GLY A 30 -2.29 0.78 -11.82
CA GLY A 30 -1.01 1.45 -11.72
C GLY A 30 -0.81 2.44 -12.85
N PHE A 31 -0.32 3.64 -12.55
CA PHE A 31 0.20 4.54 -13.55
C PHE A 31 1.64 4.14 -13.92
N SER A 32 2.00 4.28 -15.18
CA SER A 32 3.32 3.90 -15.70
C SER A 32 4.44 4.63 -14.95
N GLY A 33 5.47 3.90 -14.54
CA GLY A 33 6.66 4.42 -13.87
C GLY A 33 6.60 4.46 -12.33
N PHE A 34 5.45 4.69 -11.70
CA PHE A 34 5.36 5.03 -10.27
C PHE A 34 4.49 4.10 -9.43
N ASN A 35 4.41 2.82 -9.75
CA ASN A 35 3.55 1.90 -9.00
C ASN A 35 4.27 0.63 -8.54
N ALA A 36 3.77 0.04 -7.45
CA ALA A 36 4.35 -1.14 -6.79
C ALA A 36 4.24 -2.46 -7.58
N ARG A 37 3.88 -2.43 -8.86
CA ARG A 37 3.81 -3.57 -9.79
C ARG A 37 4.26 -3.14 -11.18
N THR A 38 5.54 -2.83 -11.33
CA THR A 38 6.12 -2.33 -12.59
C THR A 38 5.97 -3.31 -13.75
N SER A 39 5.88 -4.63 -13.48
CA SER A 39 5.68 -5.68 -14.48
C SER A 39 4.22 -5.95 -14.86
N ALA A 40 3.23 -5.25 -14.29
CA ALA A 40 1.85 -5.29 -14.75
C ALA A 40 1.69 -4.45 -16.02
N GLY A 41 0.61 -4.66 -16.79
CA GLY A 41 0.18 -3.73 -17.83
C GLY A 41 -0.29 -2.44 -17.17
N ASN A 42 0.59 -1.44 -17.08
CA ASN A 42 0.28 -0.17 -16.43
C ASN A 42 -0.34 0.80 -17.45
N PHE A 43 -1.10 1.76 -16.93
CA PHE A 43 -1.82 2.73 -17.74
C PHE A 43 -0.98 4.01 -17.90
N ASP A 44 -0.90 4.52 -19.11
CA ASP A 44 -0.40 5.85 -19.42
C ASP A 44 -1.54 6.89 -19.37
N ALA A 45 -1.26 8.13 -19.79
CA ALA A 45 -2.23 9.21 -19.70
C ALA A 45 -3.50 8.96 -20.55
N ASP A 46 -3.37 8.34 -21.71
CA ASP A 46 -4.51 8.14 -22.62
C ASP A 46 -5.30 6.89 -22.26
N SER A 47 -4.65 5.77 -22.03
CA SER A 47 -5.30 4.53 -21.56
C SER A 47 -5.95 4.71 -20.18
N LEU A 48 -5.42 5.59 -19.31
CA LEU A 48 -6.07 5.95 -18.06
C LEU A 48 -7.40 6.68 -18.30
N LYS A 49 -7.45 7.65 -19.22
CA LYS A 49 -8.70 8.35 -19.55
C LYS A 49 -9.76 7.38 -20.08
N GLU A 50 -9.37 6.44 -20.94
CA GLU A 50 -10.28 5.40 -21.45
C GLU A 50 -10.80 4.50 -20.31
N ALA A 51 -9.90 4.08 -19.40
CA ALA A 51 -10.29 3.28 -18.23
C ALA A 51 -11.26 4.05 -17.31
N VAL A 52 -11.05 5.35 -17.09
CA VAL A 52 -11.94 6.20 -16.30
C VAL A 52 -13.31 6.31 -16.96
N ARG A 53 -13.38 6.61 -18.28
CA ARG A 53 -14.65 6.64 -19.03
C ARG A 53 -15.40 5.32 -18.91
N PHE A 54 -14.70 4.22 -19.19
CA PHE A 54 -15.29 2.88 -19.12
C PHE A 54 -15.90 2.56 -17.74
N CYS A 55 -15.18 2.91 -16.66
CA CYS A 55 -15.60 2.69 -15.29
C CYS A 55 -16.76 3.63 -14.90
N HIS A 56 -16.66 4.94 -15.17
CA HIS A 56 -17.64 5.93 -14.74
C HIS A 56 -18.99 5.73 -15.41
N VAL A 57 -19.02 5.32 -16.68
CA VAL A 57 -20.26 4.90 -17.36
C VAL A 57 -20.99 3.85 -16.53
N ARG A 58 -20.25 2.95 -15.90
CA ARG A 58 -20.76 1.79 -15.13
C ARG A 58 -20.89 2.04 -13.63
N GLY A 59 -20.67 3.29 -13.19
CA GLY A 59 -20.74 3.65 -11.77
C GLY A 59 -19.63 3.01 -10.93
N VAL A 60 -18.47 2.76 -11.54
CA VAL A 60 -17.28 2.18 -10.89
C VAL A 60 -16.23 3.26 -10.71
N LYS A 61 -15.68 3.39 -9.50
CA LYS A 61 -14.60 4.34 -9.20
C LYS A 61 -13.25 3.83 -9.67
N VAL A 62 -12.32 4.75 -9.95
CA VAL A 62 -10.95 4.44 -10.36
C VAL A 62 -9.95 5.06 -9.40
N HIS A 63 -9.18 4.23 -8.71
CA HIS A 63 -8.10 4.66 -7.83
C HIS A 63 -6.74 4.39 -8.50
N VAL A 64 -5.93 5.42 -8.68
CA VAL A 64 -4.64 5.32 -9.37
C VAL A 64 -3.51 5.12 -8.37
N ALA A 65 -2.70 4.07 -8.55
CA ALA A 65 -1.55 3.81 -7.70
C ALA A 65 -0.31 4.56 -8.21
N LEU A 66 0.16 5.55 -7.43
CA LEU A 66 1.46 6.18 -7.47
C LEU A 66 2.19 5.84 -6.16
N ASN A 67 2.40 4.55 -5.90
CA ASN A 67 2.70 4.02 -4.58
C ASN A 67 4.07 3.34 -4.48
N THR A 68 5.06 3.93 -5.12
CA THR A 68 6.48 3.60 -4.95
C THR A 68 7.21 4.74 -4.24
N THR A 69 8.40 4.47 -3.69
CA THR A 69 9.37 5.51 -3.39
C THR A 69 9.89 6.11 -4.69
N VAL A 70 10.23 7.39 -4.68
CA VAL A 70 10.64 8.18 -5.86
C VAL A 70 12.06 8.70 -5.63
N TYR A 71 12.91 8.71 -6.66
CA TYR A 71 14.23 9.34 -6.59
C TYR A 71 14.17 10.82 -7.01
N GLY A 72 15.15 11.60 -6.59
CA GLY A 72 15.23 13.03 -6.91
C GLY A 72 15.16 13.32 -8.41
N THR A 73 15.81 12.50 -9.22
CA THR A 73 15.82 12.60 -10.70
C THR A 73 14.47 12.32 -11.36
N GLU A 74 13.51 11.73 -10.63
CA GLU A 74 12.18 11.36 -11.14
C GLU A 74 11.09 12.39 -10.80
N LEU A 75 11.39 13.41 -10.00
CA LEU A 75 10.39 14.35 -9.47
C LEU A 75 9.64 15.13 -10.57
N ALA A 76 10.31 15.50 -11.65
CA ALA A 76 9.65 16.17 -12.78
C ALA A 76 8.64 15.23 -13.48
N GLN A 77 9.03 14.00 -13.74
CA GLN A 77 8.14 12.99 -14.33
C GLN A 77 6.97 12.65 -13.38
N LEU A 78 7.21 12.65 -12.05
CA LEU A 78 6.16 12.48 -11.06
C LEU A 78 5.14 13.61 -11.10
N ALA A 79 5.57 14.86 -11.23
CA ALA A 79 4.67 16.01 -11.35
C ALA A 79 3.79 15.88 -12.60
N ASP A 80 4.36 15.45 -13.73
CA ASP A 80 3.60 15.18 -14.96
C ASP A 80 2.61 14.01 -14.79
N ALA A 81 3.00 12.97 -14.08
CA ALA A 81 2.10 11.86 -13.73
C ALA A 81 0.92 12.33 -12.86
N VAL A 82 1.15 13.20 -11.87
CA VAL A 82 0.07 13.79 -11.04
C VAL A 82 -0.88 14.63 -11.90
N ARG A 83 -0.36 15.46 -12.82
CA ARG A 83 -1.18 16.24 -13.76
C ARG A 83 -2.02 15.33 -14.66
N ALA A 84 -1.43 14.27 -15.21
CA ALA A 84 -2.12 13.31 -16.07
C ALA A 84 -3.26 12.60 -15.30
N VAL A 85 -3.02 12.20 -14.06
CA VAL A 85 -4.06 11.58 -13.20
C VAL A 85 -5.18 12.58 -12.89
N ALA A 86 -4.85 13.81 -12.51
CA ALA A 86 -5.85 14.86 -12.27
C ALA A 86 -6.70 15.15 -13.52
N ALA A 87 -6.06 15.24 -14.70
CA ALA A 87 -6.72 15.47 -15.97
C ALA A 87 -7.62 14.30 -16.41
N SER A 88 -7.36 13.08 -15.96
CA SER A 88 -8.19 11.91 -16.27
C SER A 88 -9.53 11.89 -15.54
N GLY A 89 -9.66 12.62 -14.43
CA GLY A 89 -10.85 12.57 -13.55
C GLY A 89 -10.92 11.30 -12.69
N ALA A 90 -9.80 10.61 -12.45
CA ALA A 90 -9.73 9.48 -11.51
C ALA A 90 -10.17 9.90 -10.10
N ASP A 91 -10.77 8.99 -9.34
CA ASP A 91 -11.45 9.31 -8.08
C ASP A 91 -10.48 9.47 -6.90
N ALA A 92 -9.30 8.88 -6.94
CA ALA A 92 -8.28 9.00 -5.90
C ALA A 92 -6.90 8.55 -6.37
N VAL A 93 -5.86 8.98 -5.62
CA VAL A 93 -4.49 8.47 -5.76
C VAL A 93 -4.09 7.71 -4.51
N ILE A 94 -3.56 6.49 -4.70
CA ILE A 94 -2.95 5.68 -3.65
C ILE A 94 -1.45 5.96 -3.66
N CYS A 95 -0.89 6.58 -2.61
CA CYS A 95 0.51 6.96 -2.55
C CYS A 95 1.22 6.43 -1.29
N GLN A 96 2.53 6.24 -1.40
CA GLN A 96 3.44 5.85 -0.32
C GLN A 96 4.39 6.99 0.03
N ASP A 97 5.07 7.54 -0.97
CA ASP A 97 6.07 8.60 -0.79
C ASP A 97 5.39 9.92 -0.50
N LEU A 98 5.87 10.64 0.51
CA LEU A 98 5.32 11.94 0.88
C LEU A 98 5.58 13.03 -0.18
N ALA A 99 6.57 12.84 -1.06
CA ALA A 99 6.73 13.69 -2.25
C ALA A 99 5.51 13.60 -3.18
N VAL A 100 4.94 12.40 -3.36
CA VAL A 100 3.69 12.23 -4.14
C VAL A 100 2.53 12.97 -3.47
N ALA A 101 2.37 12.79 -2.15
CA ALA A 101 1.31 13.44 -1.40
C ALA A 101 1.44 14.98 -1.41
N LYS A 102 2.67 15.51 -1.31
CA LYS A 102 2.98 16.93 -1.41
C LYS A 102 2.62 17.49 -2.79
N LEU A 103 3.08 16.84 -3.86
CA LEU A 103 2.79 17.29 -5.23
C LEU A 103 1.31 17.23 -5.56
N ILE A 104 0.57 16.23 -5.10
CA ILE A 104 -0.90 16.22 -5.26
C ILE A 104 -1.52 17.42 -4.53
N GLY A 105 -1.09 17.70 -3.29
CA GLY A 105 -1.59 18.82 -2.51
C GLY A 105 -1.30 20.20 -3.13
N GLU A 106 -0.24 20.31 -3.92
CA GLU A 106 0.15 21.56 -4.62
C GLU A 106 -0.49 21.66 -6.01
N ILE A 107 -0.49 20.57 -6.80
CA ILE A 107 -0.97 20.56 -8.19
C ILE A 107 -2.49 20.43 -8.26
N ALA A 108 -3.07 19.49 -7.52
CA ALA A 108 -4.49 19.17 -7.54
C ALA A 108 -5.01 18.91 -6.12
N PRO A 109 -5.17 19.94 -5.29
CA PRO A 109 -5.46 19.80 -3.85
C PRO A 109 -6.78 19.09 -3.54
N GLU A 110 -7.74 19.13 -4.46
CA GLU A 110 -9.05 18.47 -4.32
C GLU A 110 -9.01 16.98 -4.67
N LEU A 111 -7.96 16.50 -5.37
CA LEU A 111 -7.80 15.09 -5.72
C LEU A 111 -7.55 14.26 -4.45
N PRO A 112 -8.45 13.30 -4.10
CA PRO A 112 -8.34 12.52 -2.88
C PRO A 112 -7.05 11.69 -2.81
N ARG A 113 -6.41 11.72 -1.64
CA ARG A 113 -5.18 10.97 -1.33
C ARG A 113 -5.49 9.80 -0.42
N HIS A 114 -5.14 8.59 -0.85
CA HIS A 114 -5.25 7.37 -0.06
C HIS A 114 -3.86 6.90 0.36
N GLY A 115 -3.64 6.73 1.66
CA GLY A 115 -2.38 6.21 2.18
C GLY A 115 -2.22 4.73 1.82
N SER A 116 -1.16 4.40 1.08
CA SER A 116 -0.86 3.02 0.69
C SER A 116 -0.54 2.15 1.90
N THR A 117 -0.80 0.84 1.80
CA THR A 117 -0.31 -0.14 2.78
C THR A 117 1.22 -0.09 2.96
N GLN A 118 1.95 0.41 1.96
CA GLN A 118 3.41 0.59 2.02
C GLN A 118 3.86 1.73 2.93
N MET A 119 2.94 2.58 3.43
CA MET A 119 3.21 3.53 4.51
C MET A 119 3.25 2.86 5.89
N SER A 120 3.02 1.55 5.96
CA SER A 120 3.07 0.73 7.19
C SER A 120 2.16 1.25 8.30
N VAL A 121 0.93 1.67 7.98
CA VAL A 121 -0.01 2.16 8.98
C VAL A 121 -0.69 0.97 9.67
N HIS A 122 -0.33 0.79 10.93
CA HIS A 122 -0.82 -0.30 11.78
C HIS A 122 -1.20 0.16 13.19
N THR A 123 -1.27 1.48 13.40
CA THR A 123 -1.59 2.12 14.68
C THR A 123 -2.62 3.23 14.48
N LEU A 124 -3.34 3.56 15.56
CA LEU A 124 -4.26 4.69 15.55
C LEU A 124 -3.50 6.02 15.32
N GLN A 125 -2.33 6.19 15.95
CA GLN A 125 -1.54 7.41 15.81
C GLN A 125 -1.08 7.63 14.37
N GLY A 126 -0.70 6.56 13.65
CA GLY A 126 -0.35 6.63 12.24
C GLY A 126 -1.52 7.02 11.34
N ALA A 127 -2.71 6.49 11.60
CA ALA A 127 -3.91 6.86 10.85
C ALA A 127 -4.35 8.30 11.11
N LEU A 128 -4.25 8.77 12.35
CA LEU A 128 -4.51 10.16 12.74
C LEU A 128 -3.50 11.14 12.13
N GLU A 129 -2.22 10.75 12.05
CA GLU A 129 -1.21 11.56 11.39
C GLU A 129 -1.51 11.72 9.90
N LEU A 130 -1.87 10.64 9.20
CA LEU A 130 -2.29 10.75 7.79
C LEU A 130 -3.52 11.63 7.61
N LYS A 131 -4.47 11.59 8.55
CA LYS A 131 -5.61 12.54 8.54
C LYS A 131 -5.14 13.99 8.61
N ASP A 132 -4.25 14.31 9.55
CA ASP A 132 -3.71 15.66 9.71
C ASP A 132 -2.94 16.11 8.44
N LEU A 133 -2.31 15.17 7.73
CA LEU A 133 -1.65 15.39 6.45
C LEU A 133 -2.61 15.47 5.25
N GLY A 134 -3.91 15.41 5.47
CA GLY A 134 -4.95 15.59 4.45
C GLY A 134 -5.23 14.35 3.60
N PHE A 135 -4.91 13.15 4.09
CA PHE A 135 -5.37 11.92 3.47
C PHE A 135 -6.85 11.68 3.82
N THR A 136 -7.61 11.17 2.85
CA THR A 136 -9.03 10.87 3.02
C THR A 136 -9.30 9.40 3.35
N ARG A 137 -8.35 8.51 3.02
CA ARG A 137 -8.41 7.07 3.28
C ARG A 137 -7.04 6.53 3.63
N VAL A 138 -7.00 5.47 4.44
CA VAL A 138 -5.78 4.72 4.75
C VAL A 138 -5.97 3.23 4.51
N VAL A 139 -5.03 2.61 3.80
CA VAL A 139 -4.96 1.14 3.65
C VAL A 139 -4.20 0.57 4.84
N LEU A 140 -4.91 -0.09 5.72
CA LEU A 140 -4.33 -0.66 6.94
C LEU A 140 -3.36 -1.82 6.63
N ALA A 141 -2.38 -1.99 7.50
CA ALA A 141 -1.46 -3.12 7.42
C ALA A 141 -2.21 -4.45 7.48
N ARG A 142 -1.76 -5.42 6.67
CA ARG A 142 -2.41 -6.75 6.52
C ARG A 142 -2.27 -7.62 7.75
N GLU A 143 -1.32 -7.30 8.59
CA GLU A 143 -0.94 -8.05 9.78
C GLU A 143 -1.84 -7.77 10.99
N LEU A 144 -2.79 -6.84 10.89
CA LEU A 144 -3.70 -6.45 11.98
C LEU A 144 -4.76 -7.52 12.25
N SER A 145 -5.05 -7.72 13.53
CA SER A 145 -6.20 -8.49 14.01
C SER A 145 -7.49 -7.65 13.94
N LEU A 146 -8.65 -8.30 13.98
CA LEU A 146 -9.94 -7.63 13.93
C LEU A 146 -10.12 -6.56 15.02
N PRO A 147 -9.75 -6.82 16.30
CA PRO A 147 -9.81 -5.79 17.34
C PRO A 147 -8.89 -4.57 17.06
N GLU A 148 -7.69 -4.79 16.49
CA GLU A 148 -6.78 -3.70 16.11
C GLU A 148 -7.37 -2.87 14.96
N VAL A 149 -7.95 -3.54 13.93
CA VAL A 149 -8.66 -2.87 12.83
C VAL A 149 -9.84 -2.06 13.36
N GLU A 150 -10.65 -2.62 14.27
CA GLU A 150 -11.79 -1.93 14.88
C GLU A 150 -11.35 -0.68 15.67
N ALA A 151 -10.31 -0.81 16.50
CA ALA A 151 -9.79 0.30 17.28
C ALA A 151 -9.33 1.48 16.40
N ILE A 152 -8.66 1.20 15.29
CA ILE A 152 -8.24 2.24 14.34
C ILE A 152 -9.44 2.83 13.61
N THR A 153 -10.28 1.98 13.00
CA THR A 153 -11.40 2.39 12.16
C THR A 153 -12.39 3.30 12.88
N ARG A 154 -12.74 2.94 14.13
CA ARG A 154 -13.69 3.74 14.94
C ARG A 154 -13.16 5.09 15.39
N ASN A 155 -11.84 5.26 15.45
CA ASN A 155 -11.23 6.42 16.11
C ASN A 155 -10.38 7.30 15.18
N CYS A 156 -10.02 6.86 13.98
CA CYS A 156 -9.13 7.65 13.10
C CYS A 156 -9.84 8.81 12.38
N GLY A 157 -11.17 8.72 12.16
CA GLY A 157 -11.97 9.79 11.54
C GLY A 157 -11.68 10.04 10.06
N ILE A 158 -11.04 9.08 9.37
CA ILE A 158 -10.95 8.97 7.91
C ILE A 158 -11.36 7.56 7.48
N GLU A 159 -11.57 7.34 6.18
CA GLU A 159 -11.91 6.01 5.69
C GLU A 159 -10.77 5.02 5.89
N THR A 160 -11.11 3.79 6.28
CA THR A 160 -10.16 2.68 6.34
C THR A 160 -10.44 1.65 5.26
N GLU A 161 -9.38 1.08 4.71
CA GLU A 161 -9.41 0.05 3.67
C GLU A 161 -8.61 -1.16 4.14
N CYS A 162 -9.19 -2.36 4.01
CA CYS A 162 -8.57 -3.61 4.44
C CYS A 162 -8.41 -4.58 3.27
N PHE A 163 -7.27 -5.29 3.19
CA PHE A 163 -7.13 -6.41 2.26
C PHE A 163 -7.93 -7.61 2.74
N VAL A 164 -8.87 -8.06 1.90
CA VAL A 164 -9.78 -9.17 2.24
C VAL A 164 -9.49 -10.46 1.49
N HIS A 165 -8.77 -10.38 0.36
CA HIS A 165 -8.42 -11.56 -0.43
C HIS A 165 -7.11 -11.36 -1.19
N GLY A 166 -6.34 -12.46 -1.37
CA GLY A 166 -5.16 -12.54 -2.23
C GLY A 166 -3.83 -12.62 -1.48
N ALA A 167 -2.74 -12.36 -2.18
CA ALA A 167 -1.40 -12.62 -1.68
C ALA A 167 -1.03 -11.87 -0.40
N LEU A 168 -0.49 -12.61 0.60
CA LEU A 168 0.18 -12.03 1.75
C LEU A 168 1.69 -11.90 1.51
N CYS A 169 2.26 -10.76 1.88
CA CYS A 169 3.69 -10.61 2.08
C CYS A 169 4.07 -11.14 3.45
N MET A 170 5.29 -11.69 3.59
CA MET A 170 5.82 -12.11 4.87
C MET A 170 6.23 -10.91 5.73
N CYS A 171 6.87 -9.92 5.10
CA CYS A 171 7.30 -8.68 5.74
C CYS A 171 6.16 -7.67 5.79
N VAL A 172 6.14 -6.87 6.83
CA VAL A 172 5.30 -5.66 6.91
C VAL A 172 5.55 -4.80 5.67
N SER A 173 4.47 -4.40 5.00
CA SER A 173 4.55 -3.65 3.75
C SER A 173 5.31 -2.33 3.95
N GLY A 174 6.16 -1.96 2.96
CA GLY A 174 7.01 -0.77 3.05
C GLY A 174 8.31 -0.97 3.85
N GLN A 175 8.47 -2.08 4.58
CA GLN A 175 9.63 -2.36 5.43
C GLN A 175 10.47 -3.56 4.94
N CYS A 176 10.30 -3.96 3.66
CA CYS A 176 11.03 -5.08 3.07
C CYS A 176 12.12 -4.59 2.12
N TYR A 177 13.38 -4.84 2.48
CA TYR A 177 14.57 -4.49 1.69
C TYR A 177 15.27 -5.73 1.10
N MET A 178 14.76 -6.94 1.38
CA MET A 178 15.43 -8.20 1.03
C MET A 178 15.70 -8.32 -0.48
N SER A 179 14.73 -8.00 -1.31
CA SER A 179 14.89 -8.12 -2.77
C SER A 179 15.87 -7.08 -3.34
N ALA A 180 15.92 -5.89 -2.77
CA ALA A 180 16.86 -4.84 -3.14
C ALA A 180 18.31 -5.26 -2.82
N PHE A 181 18.58 -5.70 -1.59
CA PHE A 181 19.92 -6.08 -1.16
C PHE A 181 20.44 -7.36 -1.82
N LEU A 182 19.56 -8.32 -2.13
CA LEU A 182 19.97 -9.58 -2.77
C LEU A 182 20.13 -9.48 -4.29
N GLY A 183 19.46 -8.53 -4.95
CA GLY A 183 19.45 -8.50 -6.41
C GLY A 183 19.21 -7.14 -7.06
N GLY A 184 19.29 -6.03 -6.31
CA GLY A 184 19.08 -4.67 -6.85
C GLY A 184 17.62 -4.35 -7.24
N ARG A 185 16.65 -5.22 -6.93
CA ARG A 185 15.25 -5.08 -7.30
C ARG A 185 14.41 -4.69 -6.11
N SER A 186 14.14 -3.39 -5.92
CA SER A 186 13.42 -2.91 -4.74
C SER A 186 11.92 -3.25 -4.76
N GLY A 187 11.42 -3.79 -3.63
CA GLY A 187 10.00 -3.98 -3.38
C GLY A 187 9.26 -2.64 -3.21
N ASN A 188 9.91 -1.64 -2.64
CA ASN A 188 9.38 -0.29 -2.46
C ASN A 188 9.31 0.50 -3.78
N ARG A 189 10.02 0.02 -4.82
CA ARG A 189 9.99 0.57 -6.18
C ARG A 189 9.25 -0.31 -7.18
N GLY A 190 8.48 -1.31 -6.68
CA GLY A 190 7.62 -2.14 -7.52
C GLY A 190 8.31 -3.29 -8.25
N SER A 191 9.62 -3.50 -8.04
CA SER A 191 10.44 -4.47 -8.79
C SER A 191 10.77 -5.75 -8.01
N CYS A 192 10.05 -6.06 -6.92
CA CYS A 192 10.32 -7.19 -6.04
C CYS A 192 10.47 -8.52 -6.78
N ALA A 193 11.61 -9.21 -6.59
CA ALA A 193 11.87 -10.54 -7.16
C ALA A 193 11.19 -11.70 -6.39
N GLY A 194 10.58 -11.43 -5.24
CA GLY A 194 9.91 -12.43 -4.41
C GLY A 194 10.86 -13.44 -3.73
N PRO A 195 12.02 -13.03 -3.15
CA PRO A 195 12.96 -13.97 -2.52
C PRO A 195 12.33 -14.73 -1.35
N CYS A 196 11.31 -14.18 -0.70
CA CYS A 196 10.55 -14.86 0.34
C CYS A 196 9.75 -16.10 -0.15
N ARG A 197 9.65 -16.31 -1.47
CA ARG A 197 8.99 -17.48 -2.07
C ARG A 197 9.94 -18.63 -2.38
N LEU A 198 11.24 -18.43 -2.13
CA LEU A 198 12.25 -19.47 -2.30
C LEU A 198 12.35 -20.35 -1.04
N PRO A 199 12.84 -21.59 -1.18
CA PRO A 199 13.08 -22.46 -0.05
C PRO A 199 14.39 -22.09 0.67
N PHE A 200 14.37 -22.20 2.01
CA PHE A 200 15.51 -22.01 2.91
C PHE A 200 15.70 -23.26 3.77
N GLU A 201 16.93 -23.51 4.21
CA GLU A 201 17.20 -24.34 5.36
C GLU A 201 17.09 -23.51 6.62
N ALA A 202 16.50 -24.05 7.67
CA ALA A 202 16.39 -23.35 8.95
C ALA A 202 17.24 -24.03 10.03
N ASN A 203 17.77 -23.24 10.95
CA ASN A 203 18.41 -23.72 12.17
C ASN A 203 17.75 -22.98 13.36
N PRO A 204 17.15 -23.68 14.33
CA PRO A 204 17.11 -25.15 14.45
C PRO A 204 16.34 -25.85 13.31
N LEU A 205 16.72 -27.09 13.02
CA LEU A 205 16.05 -27.94 12.02
C LEU A 205 14.70 -28.46 12.55
N PRO A 206 13.66 -28.56 11.71
CA PRO A 206 12.39 -29.15 12.11
C PRO A 206 12.56 -30.66 12.37
N GLU A 207 12.04 -31.17 13.47
CA GLU A 207 11.98 -32.61 13.72
C GLU A 207 11.20 -33.30 12.61
N GLY A 208 11.78 -34.34 12.02
CA GLY A 208 11.16 -35.17 10.97
C GLY A 208 10.96 -34.48 9.62
N ARG A 209 11.47 -33.28 9.40
CA ARG A 209 11.38 -32.55 8.12
C ARG A 209 12.75 -31.99 7.69
N PRO A 210 13.70 -32.85 7.33
CA PRO A 210 14.99 -32.40 6.84
C PRO A 210 14.85 -31.72 5.46
N GLY A 211 15.72 -30.74 5.19
CA GLY A 211 15.83 -30.09 3.89
C GLY A 211 15.30 -28.66 3.85
N ARG A 212 15.17 -28.15 2.64
CA ARG A 212 14.75 -26.77 2.38
C ARG A 212 13.24 -26.63 2.33
N LEU A 213 12.70 -25.73 3.14
CA LEU A 213 11.27 -25.43 3.22
C LEU A 213 10.99 -23.94 2.91
N HIS A 214 9.74 -23.64 2.57
CA HIS A 214 9.31 -22.27 2.25
C HIS A 214 8.96 -21.48 3.52
N HIS A 215 9.94 -21.23 4.38
CA HIS A 215 9.80 -20.58 5.69
C HIS A 215 9.27 -19.14 5.65
N LEU A 216 9.36 -18.47 4.50
CA LEU A 216 8.93 -17.09 4.28
C LEU A 216 7.72 -16.99 3.36
N SER A 217 7.10 -18.10 2.98
CA SER A 217 5.96 -18.13 2.07
C SER A 217 4.65 -18.34 2.82
N LEU A 218 3.81 -17.32 2.89
CA LEU A 218 2.46 -17.41 3.44
C LEU A 218 1.46 -17.88 2.38
N LYS A 219 0.39 -18.56 2.83
CA LYS A 219 -0.84 -18.78 2.07
C LYS A 219 -1.46 -17.46 1.66
N ASP A 220 -2.37 -17.50 0.71
CA ASP A 220 -3.14 -16.30 0.34
C ASP A 220 -4.15 -15.97 1.45
N ASN A 221 -4.35 -14.66 1.68
CA ASN A 221 -5.39 -14.18 2.59
C ASN A 221 -6.78 -14.49 2.04
N SER A 222 -7.72 -14.88 2.89
CA SER A 222 -9.14 -14.79 2.58
C SER A 222 -9.95 -14.63 3.85
N VAL A 223 -10.56 -13.46 3.99
CA VAL A 223 -11.45 -13.08 5.09
C VAL A 223 -12.83 -12.66 4.57
N ILE A 224 -13.20 -13.18 3.39
CA ILE A 224 -14.48 -12.91 2.73
C ILE A 224 -15.66 -13.25 3.64
N ASP A 225 -15.55 -14.35 4.39
CA ASP A 225 -16.56 -14.80 5.36
C ASP A 225 -16.75 -13.85 6.56
N LYS A 226 -15.98 -12.75 6.64
CA LYS A 226 -16.00 -11.74 7.73
C LYS A 226 -16.26 -10.32 7.22
N LEU A 227 -16.70 -10.19 5.98
CA LEU A 227 -17.01 -8.89 5.39
C LEU A 227 -18.14 -8.16 6.13
N ASP A 228 -19.11 -8.90 6.66
CA ASP A 228 -20.17 -8.40 7.54
C ASP A 228 -19.60 -7.71 8.79
N ARG A 229 -18.61 -8.33 9.43
CA ARG A 229 -17.94 -7.77 10.61
C ARG A 229 -17.12 -6.54 10.26
N LEU A 230 -16.35 -6.58 9.18
CA LEU A 230 -15.59 -5.42 8.72
C LEU A 230 -16.52 -4.25 8.38
N GLN A 231 -17.66 -4.52 7.73
CA GLN A 231 -18.66 -3.50 7.46
C GLN A 231 -19.30 -2.96 8.76
N ALA A 232 -19.60 -3.82 9.72
CA ALA A 232 -20.22 -3.44 10.99
C ALA A 232 -19.33 -2.53 11.85
N ILE A 233 -18.01 -2.67 11.77
CA ILE A 233 -17.06 -1.78 12.46
C ILE A 233 -16.76 -0.49 11.67
N GLY A 234 -17.23 -0.37 10.42
CA GLY A 234 -17.13 0.84 9.61
C GLY A 234 -15.97 0.86 8.61
N VAL A 235 -15.35 -0.28 8.28
CA VAL A 235 -14.37 -0.36 7.19
C VAL A 235 -15.05 0.05 5.88
N ALA A 236 -14.50 1.05 5.19
CA ALA A 236 -15.10 1.63 4.00
C ALA A 236 -14.85 0.78 2.75
N SER A 237 -13.69 0.12 2.64
CA SER A 237 -13.29 -0.59 1.43
C SER A 237 -12.64 -1.94 1.72
N ALA A 238 -13.10 -2.96 1.00
CA ALA A 238 -12.60 -4.33 0.98
C ALA A 238 -11.73 -4.54 -0.27
N LYS A 239 -10.43 -4.54 -0.09
CA LYS A 239 -9.45 -4.60 -1.18
C LYS A 239 -9.04 -6.02 -1.53
N ILE A 240 -9.07 -6.33 -2.82
CA ILE A 240 -8.55 -7.58 -3.38
C ILE A 240 -7.12 -7.34 -3.87
N GLU A 241 -6.15 -8.13 -3.42
CA GLU A 241 -4.77 -8.09 -3.95
C GLU A 241 -4.68 -8.94 -5.22
N GLY A 242 -4.03 -8.44 -6.30
CA GLY A 242 -3.88 -9.28 -7.47
C GLY A 242 -3.57 -8.61 -8.80
N ARG A 243 -2.94 -7.45 -8.92
CA ARG A 243 -2.63 -6.78 -10.20
C ARG A 243 -1.73 -7.59 -11.17
N LEU A 244 -1.03 -8.61 -10.68
CA LEU A 244 -0.26 -9.56 -11.48
C LEU A 244 -0.99 -10.90 -11.65
N ARG A 245 -2.31 -10.94 -11.47
CA ARG A 245 -3.14 -12.11 -11.65
C ARG A 245 -3.84 -12.09 -13.01
N THR A 246 -4.71 -13.07 -13.24
CA THR A 246 -5.48 -13.18 -14.48
C THR A 246 -6.88 -12.58 -14.34
N PRO A 247 -7.56 -12.25 -15.45
CA PRO A 247 -8.95 -11.78 -15.43
C PRO A 247 -9.90 -12.73 -14.69
N GLU A 248 -9.70 -14.04 -14.87
CA GLU A 248 -10.50 -15.08 -14.22
C GLU A 248 -10.37 -15.06 -12.70
N TYR A 249 -9.14 -14.81 -12.19
CA TYR A 249 -8.92 -14.64 -10.75
C TYR A 249 -9.67 -13.42 -10.21
N VAL A 250 -9.60 -12.29 -10.92
CA VAL A 250 -10.29 -11.05 -10.52
C VAL A 250 -11.79 -11.29 -10.47
N ALA A 251 -12.36 -11.90 -11.51
CA ALA A 251 -13.78 -12.21 -11.57
C ALA A 251 -14.22 -13.12 -10.41
N ALA A 252 -13.48 -14.19 -10.12
CA ALA A 252 -13.78 -15.10 -9.01
C ALA A 252 -13.77 -14.37 -7.66
N ALA A 253 -12.72 -13.55 -7.41
CA ALA A 253 -12.56 -12.83 -6.17
C ALA A 253 -13.65 -11.76 -5.96
N VAL A 254 -14.00 -10.98 -7.01
CA VAL A 254 -15.07 -10.00 -6.96
C VAL A 254 -16.43 -10.66 -6.68
N ASN A 255 -16.77 -11.73 -7.41
CA ASN A 255 -18.03 -12.46 -7.21
C ASN A 255 -18.12 -13.03 -5.78
N ALA A 256 -17.04 -13.62 -5.26
CA ALA A 256 -17.00 -14.13 -3.89
C ALA A 256 -17.16 -13.01 -2.85
N CYS A 257 -16.47 -11.88 -3.03
CA CYS A 257 -16.60 -10.72 -2.14
C CYS A 257 -18.02 -10.12 -2.15
N LEU A 258 -18.66 -10.02 -3.32
CA LEU A 258 -20.04 -9.56 -3.42
C LEU A 258 -21.00 -10.50 -2.68
N ALA A 259 -20.85 -11.80 -2.87
CA ALA A 259 -21.65 -12.79 -2.17
C ALA A 259 -21.43 -12.73 -0.65
N GLY A 260 -20.17 -12.66 -0.20
CA GLY A 260 -19.85 -12.52 1.23
C GLY A 260 -20.39 -11.23 1.85
N ARG A 261 -20.34 -10.10 1.12
CA ARG A 261 -20.94 -8.82 1.55
C ARG A 261 -22.45 -8.90 1.74
N GLU A 262 -23.10 -9.70 0.91
CA GLU A 262 -24.55 -9.91 0.94
C GLU A 262 -24.99 -11.08 1.83
N GLY A 263 -24.06 -11.72 2.54
CA GLY A 263 -24.32 -12.89 3.37
C GLY A 263 -24.74 -14.14 2.59
N ARG A 264 -24.46 -14.18 1.29
CA ARG A 264 -24.75 -15.33 0.40
C ARG A 264 -23.57 -16.29 0.34
N ALA A 265 -23.87 -17.56 0.16
CA ALA A 265 -22.83 -18.56 -0.13
C ALA A 265 -22.14 -18.30 -1.48
N TYR A 266 -20.87 -18.63 -1.55
CA TYR A 266 -20.06 -18.60 -2.78
C TYR A 266 -19.27 -19.90 -2.92
N ASP A 267 -18.88 -20.22 -4.16
CA ASP A 267 -18.08 -21.39 -4.45
C ASP A 267 -16.62 -21.18 -4.02
N ARG A 268 -16.29 -21.71 -2.84
CA ARG A 268 -14.97 -21.58 -2.22
C ARG A 268 -13.89 -22.38 -2.96
N ASP A 269 -14.27 -23.51 -3.57
CA ASP A 269 -13.33 -24.33 -4.33
C ASP A 269 -13.03 -23.69 -5.68
N LEU A 270 -14.00 -23.10 -6.35
CA LEU A 270 -13.78 -22.32 -7.56
C LEU A 270 -12.83 -21.15 -7.29
N LEU A 271 -13.03 -20.42 -6.19
CA LEU A 271 -12.16 -19.32 -5.77
C LEU A 271 -10.73 -19.81 -5.47
N LYS A 272 -10.59 -20.93 -4.73
CA LYS A 272 -9.31 -21.55 -4.43
C LYS A 272 -8.58 -21.99 -5.69
N ASN A 273 -9.29 -22.59 -6.63
CA ASN A 273 -8.75 -23.09 -7.87
C ASN A 273 -8.42 -21.98 -8.87
N ALA A 274 -9.07 -20.80 -8.77
CA ALA A 274 -8.66 -19.63 -9.56
C ALA A 274 -7.20 -19.26 -9.27
N PHE A 275 -6.83 -19.17 -8.01
CA PHE A 275 -5.44 -19.08 -7.54
C PHE A 275 -5.35 -19.19 -6.03
N SER A 276 -4.48 -20.07 -5.53
CA SER A 276 -4.06 -20.07 -4.12
C SER A 276 -2.69 -20.72 -3.93
N ARG A 277 -2.07 -20.50 -2.76
CA ARG A 277 -0.85 -21.16 -2.29
C ARG A 277 -1.23 -22.13 -1.19
N SER A 278 -1.56 -23.38 -1.56
CA SER A 278 -2.05 -24.40 -0.63
C SER A 278 -3.31 -23.96 0.15
N GLY A 279 -4.19 -23.18 -0.52
CA GLY A 279 -5.41 -22.64 0.08
C GLY A 279 -5.23 -21.26 0.73
N PHE A 280 -6.09 -20.96 1.70
CA PHE A 280 -6.23 -19.64 2.30
C PHE A 280 -5.89 -19.62 3.79
N THR A 281 -5.62 -18.42 4.31
CA THR A 281 -5.48 -18.13 5.73
C THR A 281 -6.23 -16.85 6.11
N SER A 282 -6.73 -16.80 7.33
CA SER A 282 -7.27 -15.60 7.99
C SER A 282 -6.50 -15.28 9.27
N GLY A 283 -5.34 -15.91 9.45
CA GLY A 283 -4.63 -15.97 10.73
C GLY A 283 -4.32 -14.60 11.33
N TYR A 284 -3.97 -13.61 10.53
CA TYR A 284 -3.75 -12.25 11.04
C TYR A 284 -5.04 -11.64 11.59
N LEU A 285 -6.11 -11.61 10.82
CA LEU A 285 -7.38 -11.01 11.26
C LEU A 285 -7.97 -11.73 12.48
N ASP A 286 -7.74 -13.04 12.59
CA ASP A 286 -8.17 -13.85 13.73
C ASP A 286 -7.26 -13.74 14.95
N GLY A 287 -6.11 -13.08 14.84
CA GLY A 287 -5.09 -13.07 15.88
C GLY A 287 -4.41 -14.42 16.08
N LYS A 288 -4.61 -15.39 15.17
CA LYS A 288 -4.03 -16.74 15.22
C LYS A 288 -2.83 -16.85 14.28
N ILE A 289 -1.67 -16.44 14.77
CA ILE A 289 -0.43 -16.38 13.99
C ILE A 289 0.42 -17.62 14.29
N ASP A 290 0.30 -18.65 13.47
CA ASP A 290 0.96 -19.95 13.66
C ASP A 290 1.46 -20.57 12.36
N GLY A 291 2.03 -21.79 12.43
CA GLY A 291 2.56 -22.54 11.30
C GLY A 291 1.54 -22.86 10.22
N THR A 292 0.23 -22.83 10.52
CA THR A 292 -0.84 -23.11 9.54
C THR A 292 -0.99 -22.01 8.49
N MET A 293 -0.44 -20.81 8.74
CA MET A 293 -0.44 -19.70 7.80
C MET A 293 0.51 -19.89 6.61
N PHE A 294 1.47 -20.82 6.68
CA PHE A 294 2.47 -21.02 5.64
C PHE A 294 1.96 -21.94 4.52
N GLY A 295 2.36 -21.64 3.29
CA GLY A 295 1.96 -22.41 2.12
C GLY A 295 2.73 -22.02 0.85
N VAL A 296 2.72 -22.94 -0.10
CA VAL A 296 3.37 -22.78 -1.41
C VAL A 296 2.46 -23.33 -2.50
N ARG A 297 2.48 -22.73 -3.67
CA ARG A 297 1.73 -23.23 -4.82
C ARG A 297 2.43 -24.45 -5.40
N SER A 298 1.68 -25.55 -5.57
CA SER A 298 2.13 -26.79 -6.20
C SER A 298 1.78 -26.82 -7.70
N GLU A 299 2.35 -27.79 -8.41
CA GLU A 299 1.96 -28.08 -9.81
C GLU A 299 0.51 -28.54 -9.89
N ALA A 300 0.04 -29.32 -8.90
CA ALA A 300 -1.35 -29.74 -8.82
C ALA A 300 -2.32 -28.55 -8.70
N ASP A 301 -1.96 -27.52 -7.91
CA ASP A 301 -2.76 -26.27 -7.84
C ASP A 301 -2.83 -25.58 -9.22
N ALA A 302 -1.72 -25.58 -9.97
CA ALA A 302 -1.68 -24.97 -11.30
C ALA A 302 -2.53 -25.75 -12.32
N GLU A 303 -2.57 -27.07 -12.21
CA GLU A 303 -3.41 -27.91 -13.07
C GLU A 303 -4.90 -27.72 -12.77
N LEU A 304 -5.29 -27.65 -11.50
CA LEU A 304 -6.66 -27.35 -11.09
C LEU A 304 -7.11 -26.00 -11.64
N THR A 305 -6.24 -24.98 -11.59
CA THR A 305 -6.55 -23.68 -12.21
C THR A 305 -6.88 -23.83 -13.69
N ARG A 306 -6.07 -24.57 -14.46
CA ARG A 306 -6.31 -24.76 -15.90
C ARG A 306 -7.65 -25.45 -16.18
N LYS A 307 -8.04 -26.43 -15.38
CA LYS A 307 -9.31 -27.15 -15.51
C LYS A 307 -10.54 -26.27 -15.21
N THR A 308 -10.40 -25.26 -14.34
CA THR A 308 -11.50 -24.39 -13.93
C THR A 308 -11.66 -23.12 -14.80
N LEU A 309 -10.71 -22.80 -15.68
CA LEU A 309 -10.75 -21.61 -16.54
C LEU A 309 -12.07 -21.40 -17.29
N PRO A 310 -12.71 -22.42 -17.92
CA PRO A 310 -13.98 -22.20 -18.62
C PRO A 310 -15.09 -21.69 -17.70
N ALA A 311 -15.23 -22.28 -16.50
CA ALA A 311 -16.23 -21.85 -15.52
C ALA A 311 -15.94 -20.43 -14.99
N LEU A 312 -14.68 -20.08 -14.82
CA LEU A 312 -14.26 -18.75 -14.37
C LEU A 312 -14.57 -17.65 -15.41
N ARG A 313 -14.42 -17.97 -16.71
CA ARG A 313 -14.72 -17.03 -17.81
C ARG A 313 -16.19 -16.70 -17.92
N GLU A 314 -17.08 -17.63 -17.57
CA GLU A 314 -18.53 -17.35 -17.55
C GLU A 314 -18.91 -16.29 -16.51
N LEU A 315 -18.12 -16.08 -15.44
CA LEU A 315 -18.40 -15.12 -14.39
C LEU A 315 -18.44 -13.65 -14.88
N TYR A 316 -17.72 -13.33 -15.94
CA TYR A 316 -17.61 -11.97 -16.48
C TYR A 316 -17.92 -11.88 -17.99
N ARG A 317 -18.56 -12.91 -18.52
CA ARG A 317 -18.95 -12.96 -19.95
C ARG A 317 -19.96 -11.89 -20.34
N ARG A 318 -20.83 -11.49 -19.40
CA ARG A 318 -21.89 -10.53 -19.63
C ARG A 318 -21.78 -9.39 -18.63
N GLU A 319 -21.98 -8.17 -19.15
CA GLU A 319 -22.06 -6.99 -18.33
C GLU A 319 -23.25 -7.05 -17.37
N ARG A 320 -23.04 -6.61 -16.14
CA ARG A 320 -24.12 -6.44 -15.14
C ARG A 320 -24.69 -5.04 -15.23
N SER A 321 -25.98 -4.93 -15.51
CA SER A 321 -26.71 -3.66 -15.36
C SER A 321 -26.78 -3.29 -13.87
N ARG A 322 -26.18 -2.17 -13.48
CA ARG A 322 -26.06 -1.77 -12.06
C ARG A 322 -26.20 -0.27 -11.80
N VAL A 323 -26.20 0.57 -12.83
CA VAL A 323 -26.45 2.00 -12.71
C VAL A 323 -27.96 2.23 -12.65
N PRO A 324 -28.52 2.60 -11.49
CA PRO A 324 -29.96 2.79 -11.37
C PRO A 324 -30.43 3.98 -12.19
N VAL A 325 -31.49 3.78 -12.95
CA VAL A 325 -32.12 4.83 -13.76
C VAL A 325 -33.61 4.90 -13.54
N LYS A 326 -34.13 6.12 -13.56
CA LYS A 326 -35.56 6.42 -13.61
C LYS A 326 -35.93 6.86 -15.03
N MET A 327 -37.01 6.33 -15.56
CA MET A 327 -37.51 6.66 -16.89
C MET A 327 -38.86 7.33 -16.77
N LYS A 328 -39.09 8.41 -17.54
CA LYS A 328 -40.39 9.05 -17.68
C LYS A 328 -40.72 9.12 -19.17
N LEU A 329 -41.79 8.41 -19.58
CA LEU A 329 -42.35 8.47 -20.91
C LEU A 329 -43.56 9.38 -20.91
N GLU A 330 -43.50 10.43 -21.70
CA GLU A 330 -44.59 11.40 -21.93
C GLU A 330 -45.10 11.21 -23.35
N ILE A 331 -46.43 10.98 -23.50
CA ILE A 331 -47.10 10.77 -24.79
C ILE A 331 -48.24 11.75 -24.89
N GLU A 332 -48.29 12.51 -25.98
CA GLU A 332 -49.33 13.46 -26.34
C GLU A 332 -49.67 13.32 -27.84
N GLU A 333 -50.71 13.98 -28.32
CA GLU A 333 -51.11 13.93 -29.72
C GLU A 333 -49.98 14.29 -30.70
N GLY A 334 -49.06 15.14 -30.27
CA GLY A 334 -47.94 15.63 -31.10
C GLY A 334 -46.67 14.76 -31.08
N GLY A 335 -46.67 13.66 -30.33
CA GLY A 335 -45.49 12.77 -30.25
C GLY A 335 -45.22 12.19 -28.88
N GLU A 336 -44.08 11.52 -28.78
CA GLU A 336 -43.61 10.90 -27.54
C GLU A 336 -42.23 11.39 -27.16
N LYS A 337 -41.96 11.49 -25.85
CA LYS A 337 -40.70 11.87 -25.28
C LYS A 337 -40.32 10.94 -24.14
N LEU A 338 -39.12 10.35 -24.19
CA LEU A 338 -38.55 9.59 -23.10
C LEU A 338 -37.44 10.38 -22.42
N THR A 339 -37.59 10.57 -21.11
CA THR A 339 -36.54 11.12 -20.23
C THR A 339 -35.94 10.02 -19.39
N VAL A 340 -34.63 9.88 -19.40
CA VAL A 340 -33.87 8.95 -18.53
C VAL A 340 -32.97 9.75 -17.59
N THR A 341 -33.04 9.46 -16.29
CA THR A 341 -32.28 10.14 -15.24
C THR A 341 -31.60 9.09 -14.38
N ASP A 342 -30.28 9.25 -14.14
CA ASP A 342 -29.53 8.40 -13.20
C ASP A 342 -29.48 8.98 -11.78
N ALA A 343 -28.89 8.23 -10.84
CA ALA A 343 -28.75 8.66 -9.45
C ALA A 343 -27.80 9.87 -9.26
N ASP A 344 -26.90 10.10 -10.21
CA ASP A 344 -25.94 11.22 -10.20
C ASP A 344 -26.56 12.51 -10.79
N GLY A 345 -27.82 12.46 -11.22
CA GLY A 345 -28.57 13.59 -11.78
C GLY A 345 -28.32 13.85 -13.26
N ASN A 346 -27.57 12.98 -13.96
CA ASN A 346 -27.45 13.09 -15.41
C ASN A 346 -28.80 12.75 -16.07
N ARG A 347 -29.20 13.54 -17.07
CA ARG A 347 -30.47 13.38 -17.82
C ARG A 347 -30.21 13.29 -19.30
N ALA A 348 -30.86 12.37 -19.96
CA ALA A 348 -30.92 12.30 -21.42
C ALA A 348 -32.35 12.19 -21.91
N PHE A 349 -32.57 12.63 -23.14
CA PHE A 349 -33.90 12.69 -23.76
C PHE A 349 -33.84 12.01 -25.12
N ALA A 350 -34.94 11.36 -25.47
CA ALA A 350 -35.23 10.94 -26.84
C ALA A 350 -36.63 11.39 -27.22
N TYR A 351 -36.82 11.83 -28.44
CA TYR A 351 -38.11 12.16 -29.01
C TYR A 351 -38.44 11.13 -30.07
N GLY A 352 -39.70 10.69 -30.11
CA GLY A 352 -40.18 9.76 -31.13
C GLY A 352 -40.55 10.48 -32.42
N ASP A 353 -40.37 9.77 -33.51
CA ASP A 353 -40.80 10.21 -34.85
C ASP A 353 -42.19 9.63 -35.24
N ALA A 354 -42.74 8.77 -34.40
CA ALA A 354 -44.05 8.15 -34.67
C ALA A 354 -45.18 9.05 -34.15
N GLU A 355 -46.20 9.25 -34.95
CA GLU A 355 -47.43 9.89 -34.47
C GLU A 355 -48.22 8.89 -33.60
N PRO A 356 -48.43 9.16 -32.29
CA PRO A 356 -49.24 8.33 -31.43
C PRO A 356 -50.67 8.21 -31.97
N GLN A 357 -51.22 7.02 -31.93
CA GLN A 357 -52.60 6.80 -32.38
C GLN A 357 -53.53 6.52 -31.18
N PRO A 358 -54.78 6.97 -31.18
CA PRO A 358 -55.70 6.68 -30.11
C PRO A 358 -55.84 5.16 -29.88
N ALA A 359 -55.68 4.73 -28.64
CA ALA A 359 -55.83 3.33 -28.24
C ALA A 359 -57.21 3.08 -27.61
N ARG A 360 -57.67 1.83 -27.66
CA ARG A 360 -58.96 1.42 -27.03
C ARG A 360 -58.82 1.04 -25.57
N THR A 361 -57.58 0.76 -25.13
CA THR A 361 -57.27 0.30 -23.78
C THR A 361 -55.99 0.96 -23.29
N ASP A 362 -55.83 1.08 -21.98
CA ASP A 362 -54.56 1.53 -21.38
C ASP A 362 -53.42 0.55 -21.69
N LEU A 363 -52.35 1.06 -22.25
CA LEU A 363 -51.13 0.31 -22.63
C LEU A 363 -49.96 0.54 -21.69
N THR A 364 -50.15 1.23 -20.56
CA THR A 364 -49.11 1.60 -19.59
C THR A 364 -48.22 0.40 -19.20
N GLU A 365 -48.80 -0.73 -18.82
CA GLU A 365 -48.01 -1.92 -18.43
C GLU A 365 -47.16 -2.49 -19.59
N SER A 366 -47.69 -2.44 -20.82
CA SER A 366 -46.97 -2.92 -22.01
C SER A 366 -45.76 -2.04 -22.32
N LEU A 367 -45.94 -0.71 -22.22
CA LEU A 367 -44.87 0.28 -22.40
C LEU A 367 -43.78 0.14 -21.32
N GLN A 368 -44.19 0.02 -20.05
CA GLN A 368 -43.29 -0.20 -18.93
C GLN A 368 -42.48 -1.49 -19.13
N ARG A 369 -43.11 -2.59 -19.57
CA ARG A 369 -42.41 -3.85 -19.87
C ARG A 369 -41.43 -3.72 -21.03
N SER A 370 -41.69 -2.90 -22.01
CA SER A 370 -40.80 -2.64 -23.14
C SER A 370 -39.60 -1.78 -22.71
N LEU A 371 -39.85 -0.75 -21.92
CA LEU A 371 -38.78 0.14 -21.40
C LEU A 371 -37.89 -0.54 -20.37
N SER A 372 -38.38 -1.54 -19.62
CA SER A 372 -37.57 -2.27 -18.64
C SER A 372 -36.49 -3.17 -19.24
N LYS A 373 -36.50 -3.41 -20.56
CA LYS A 373 -35.54 -4.28 -21.25
C LYS A 373 -34.22 -3.57 -21.52
N THR A 374 -33.40 -3.40 -20.48
CA THR A 374 -32.06 -2.73 -20.56
C THR A 374 -30.88 -3.70 -20.59
N GLY A 375 -31.13 -4.99 -20.80
CA GLY A 375 -30.07 -6.01 -20.89
C GLY A 375 -29.02 -5.67 -21.96
N GLY A 376 -27.74 -5.87 -21.61
CA GLY A 376 -26.60 -5.50 -22.47
C GLY A 376 -26.19 -4.03 -22.36
N THR A 377 -26.75 -3.29 -21.38
CA THR A 377 -26.34 -1.95 -21.01
C THR A 377 -25.95 -1.88 -19.53
N PRO A 378 -25.19 -0.87 -19.08
CA PRO A 378 -24.86 -0.71 -17.66
C PRO A 378 -26.07 -0.30 -16.79
N PHE A 379 -27.22 0.03 -17.39
CA PHE A 379 -28.36 0.65 -16.72
C PHE A 379 -29.37 -0.36 -16.19
N ALA A 380 -29.73 -0.22 -14.91
CA ALA A 380 -30.78 -0.98 -14.23
C ALA A 380 -31.99 -0.08 -13.96
N VAL A 381 -33.13 -0.43 -14.49
CA VAL A 381 -34.33 0.39 -14.31
C VAL A 381 -34.84 0.25 -12.89
N GLU A 382 -34.96 1.38 -12.17
CA GLU A 382 -35.49 1.48 -10.82
C GLU A 382 -36.99 1.85 -10.83
N LYS A 383 -37.36 2.77 -11.72
CA LYS A 383 -38.76 3.26 -11.84
C LYS A 383 -39.06 3.67 -13.28
N ILE A 384 -40.28 3.39 -13.72
CA ILE A 384 -40.81 3.86 -15.01
C ILE A 384 -42.14 4.54 -14.73
N ASP A 385 -42.22 5.83 -15.05
CA ASP A 385 -43.46 6.61 -15.07
C ASP A 385 -43.88 6.79 -16.53
N VAL A 386 -45.19 6.56 -16.81
CA VAL A 386 -45.80 6.76 -18.12
C VAL A 386 -46.94 7.76 -17.94
N GLU A 387 -46.86 8.88 -18.63
CA GLU A 387 -47.88 9.93 -18.65
C GLU A 387 -48.47 10.03 -20.07
N MET A 388 -49.80 10.01 -20.18
CA MET A 388 -50.51 10.12 -21.44
C MET A 388 -51.46 11.31 -21.35
N ASP A 389 -51.22 12.37 -22.13
CA ASP A 389 -52.11 13.53 -22.19
C ASP A 389 -53.10 13.35 -23.32
N GLY A 390 -54.38 13.62 -23.05
CA GLY A 390 -55.49 13.55 -24.02
C GLY A 390 -56.07 12.16 -24.29
N GLY A 391 -55.65 11.10 -23.58
CA GLY A 391 -56.26 9.76 -23.65
C GLY A 391 -55.27 8.61 -23.72
N PRO A 392 -55.72 7.36 -23.83
CA PRO A 392 -54.80 6.25 -24.08
C PRO A 392 -54.26 6.31 -25.50
N TRP A 393 -52.93 6.28 -25.62
CA TRP A 393 -52.21 6.32 -26.88
C TRP A 393 -51.55 4.98 -27.21
N PHE A 394 -51.58 4.60 -28.49
CA PHE A 394 -50.79 3.50 -29.03
C PHE A 394 -49.50 4.02 -29.66
N VAL A 395 -48.37 3.53 -29.20
CA VAL A 395 -47.05 3.74 -29.79
C VAL A 395 -46.50 2.39 -30.23
N PRO A 396 -46.03 2.23 -31.47
CA PRO A 396 -45.45 0.98 -31.93
C PRO A 396 -44.28 0.53 -31.05
N GLY A 397 -44.17 -0.76 -30.76
CA GLY A 397 -43.10 -1.30 -29.91
C GLY A 397 -41.69 -1.06 -30.46
N SER A 398 -41.53 -0.92 -31.79
CA SER A 398 -40.27 -0.50 -32.42
C SER A 398 -39.88 0.93 -32.04
N ALA A 399 -40.84 1.86 -32.04
CA ALA A 399 -40.64 3.25 -31.64
C ALA A 399 -40.24 3.36 -30.17
N VAL A 400 -40.93 2.64 -29.26
CA VAL A 400 -40.56 2.58 -27.83
C VAL A 400 -39.15 2.02 -27.62
N ASN A 401 -38.78 1.00 -28.38
CA ASN A 401 -37.41 0.42 -28.31
C ASN A 401 -36.34 1.40 -28.82
N GLU A 402 -36.67 2.16 -29.86
CA GLU A 402 -35.76 3.20 -30.42
C GLU A 402 -35.59 4.34 -29.42
N LEU A 403 -36.67 4.88 -28.84
CA LEU A 403 -36.63 5.88 -27.77
C LEU A 403 -35.74 5.43 -26.62
N ARG A 404 -35.96 4.19 -26.14
CA ARG A 404 -35.15 3.64 -25.05
C ARG A 404 -33.68 3.59 -25.43
N ARG A 405 -33.33 3.07 -26.61
CA ARG A 405 -31.96 2.97 -27.09
C ARG A 405 -31.31 4.35 -27.15
N THR A 406 -31.93 5.30 -27.82
CA THR A 406 -31.42 6.66 -28.02
C THR A 406 -31.25 7.41 -26.68
N ALA A 407 -32.21 7.30 -25.76
CA ALA A 407 -32.10 7.95 -24.46
C ALA A 407 -31.01 7.34 -23.59
N LEU A 408 -30.83 6.01 -23.61
CA LEU A 408 -29.75 5.34 -22.87
C LEU A 408 -28.37 5.63 -23.48
N GLU A 409 -28.22 5.67 -24.80
CA GLU A 409 -26.98 6.09 -25.49
C GLU A 409 -26.62 7.54 -25.13
N GLY A 410 -27.59 8.45 -25.13
CA GLY A 410 -27.39 9.83 -24.69
C GLY A 410 -26.99 9.94 -23.21
N LEU A 411 -27.53 9.11 -22.35
CA LEU A 411 -27.13 9.04 -20.93
C LEU A 411 -25.71 8.49 -20.79
N GLN A 412 -25.37 7.46 -21.57
CA GLN A 412 -24.01 6.90 -21.58
C GLN A 412 -22.98 7.95 -21.98
N GLN A 413 -23.21 8.72 -23.07
CA GLN A 413 -22.33 9.79 -23.52
C GLN A 413 -22.09 10.86 -22.44
N LYS A 414 -23.13 11.20 -21.65
CA LYS A 414 -22.98 12.12 -20.52
C LYS A 414 -22.12 11.55 -19.41
N ARG A 415 -22.24 10.27 -19.13
CA ARG A 415 -21.41 9.59 -18.13
C ARG A 415 -19.96 9.37 -18.60
N GLU A 416 -19.72 9.30 -19.91
CA GLU A 416 -18.39 9.24 -20.52
C GLU A 416 -17.62 10.55 -20.41
N THR A 417 -18.28 11.66 -20.11
CA THR A 417 -17.63 12.96 -19.97
C THR A 417 -16.70 12.95 -18.77
N LEU A 418 -15.40 13.09 -19.04
CA LEU A 418 -14.39 13.21 -17.99
C LEU A 418 -14.61 14.48 -17.16
N ARG A 419 -14.34 14.39 -15.87
CA ARG A 419 -14.39 15.52 -14.94
C ARG A 419 -13.00 15.75 -14.33
N PRO A 420 -12.11 16.45 -15.04
CA PRO A 420 -10.78 16.75 -14.53
C PRO A 420 -10.83 17.50 -13.20
N TRP A 421 -9.89 17.20 -12.32
CA TRP A 421 -9.71 17.97 -11.10
C TRP A 421 -9.11 19.34 -11.42
N PRO A 422 -9.48 20.41 -10.70
CA PRO A 422 -8.81 21.70 -10.81
C PRO A 422 -7.31 21.56 -10.52
N MET A 423 -6.48 22.19 -11.33
CA MET A 423 -5.02 22.10 -11.20
C MET A 423 -4.39 23.48 -11.10
N HIS A 424 -3.34 23.58 -10.28
CA HIS A 424 -2.46 24.75 -10.18
C HIS A 424 -1.15 24.49 -10.92
N GLU A 425 -0.55 25.54 -11.45
CA GLU A 425 0.81 25.48 -11.94
C GLU A 425 1.78 25.44 -10.75
N VAL A 426 2.69 24.48 -10.76
CA VAL A 426 3.70 24.28 -9.72
C VAL A 426 5.05 24.13 -10.40
N GLU A 427 5.97 25.02 -10.05
CA GLU A 427 7.37 24.89 -10.43
C GLU A 427 8.13 24.10 -9.38
N LEU A 428 8.81 23.05 -9.83
CA LEU A 428 9.68 22.29 -8.94
C LEU A 428 10.96 23.08 -8.68
N PRO A 429 11.37 23.23 -7.42
CA PRO A 429 12.66 23.85 -7.13
C PRO A 429 13.79 23.00 -7.74
N PRO A 430 14.88 23.63 -8.21
CA PRO A 430 16.04 22.89 -8.67
C PRO A 430 16.56 21.99 -7.53
N LEU A 431 17.02 20.79 -7.90
CA LEU A 431 17.63 19.90 -6.91
C LEU A 431 18.87 20.56 -6.30
N PRO A 432 19.00 20.59 -4.98
CA PRO A 432 20.20 21.13 -4.35
C PRO A 432 21.43 20.32 -4.74
N GLN A 433 22.54 20.98 -4.88
CA GLN A 433 23.84 20.35 -5.06
C GLN A 433 24.66 20.58 -3.79
N ARG A 434 24.80 19.53 -3.01
CA ARG A 434 25.61 19.58 -1.80
C ARG A 434 27.06 19.31 -2.10
N THR A 435 27.94 20.00 -1.36
CA THR A 435 29.34 19.64 -1.20
C THR A 435 29.52 18.84 0.08
N LEU A 436 30.51 17.99 0.14
CA LEU A 436 30.87 17.27 1.36
C LEU A 436 31.15 18.27 2.49
N PRO A 437 30.59 18.04 3.69
CA PRO A 437 30.96 18.83 4.86
C PRO A 437 32.44 18.57 5.20
N PRO A 438 33.12 19.54 5.80
CA PRO A 438 34.56 19.42 6.18
C PRO A 438 34.80 18.23 7.12
N HIS A 439 33.84 17.91 7.96
CA HIS A 439 33.89 16.80 8.90
C HIS A 439 32.55 16.08 8.95
N ARG A 440 32.56 14.76 8.68
CA ARG A 440 31.43 13.89 8.91
C ARG A 440 31.44 13.44 10.37
N THR A 441 30.30 13.58 11.05
CA THR A 441 30.17 13.06 12.41
C THR A 441 29.78 11.58 12.41
N LEU A 442 30.03 10.89 13.53
CA LEU A 442 29.74 9.47 13.70
C LEU A 442 28.67 9.29 14.78
N ARG A 443 27.57 8.65 14.42
CA ARG A 443 26.56 8.14 15.35
C ARG A 443 26.67 6.62 15.43
N ALA A 444 26.34 6.02 16.57
CA ALA A 444 26.32 4.58 16.70
C ALA A 444 25.00 4.11 17.30
N ARG A 445 24.36 3.18 16.63
CA ARG A 445 23.13 2.52 17.08
C ARG A 445 23.48 1.12 17.58
N PHE A 446 22.95 0.74 18.75
CA PHE A 446 23.11 -0.58 19.33
C PHE A 446 21.75 -1.21 19.64
N GLU A 447 21.65 -2.54 19.55
CA GLU A 447 20.44 -3.28 19.87
C GLU A 447 20.21 -3.34 21.40
N SER A 448 21.29 -3.42 22.17
CA SER A 448 21.26 -3.41 23.63
C SER A 448 22.41 -2.62 24.24
N LEU A 449 22.19 -2.17 25.47
CA LEU A 449 23.19 -1.46 26.26
C LEU A 449 24.47 -2.28 26.47
N ASP A 450 24.33 -3.61 26.55
CA ASP A 450 25.48 -4.53 26.74
C ASP A 450 26.48 -4.53 25.58
N GLN A 451 26.06 -4.11 24.39
CA GLN A 451 26.93 -3.98 23.21
C GLN A 451 27.76 -2.69 23.22
N VAL A 452 27.42 -1.70 24.06
CA VAL A 452 28.04 -0.38 24.03
C VAL A 452 29.46 -0.41 24.63
N PRO A 453 30.52 -0.10 23.84
CA PRO A 453 31.88 0.04 24.37
C PRO A 453 32.03 1.46 24.95
N GLU A 454 32.16 1.56 26.28
CA GLU A 454 32.17 2.86 26.99
C GLU A 454 33.30 3.78 26.48
N GLN A 455 34.49 3.22 26.17
CA GLN A 455 35.64 3.98 25.69
C GLN A 455 35.37 4.65 24.33
N ALA A 456 34.43 4.09 23.55
CA ALA A 456 34.12 4.61 22.22
C ALA A 456 33.16 5.81 22.26
N LEU A 457 32.47 6.07 23.38
CA LEU A 457 31.44 7.12 23.48
C LEU A 457 31.98 8.55 23.26
N SER A 458 33.24 8.81 23.65
CA SER A 458 33.83 10.14 23.52
C SER A 458 33.92 10.62 22.05
N GLY A 459 34.08 9.70 21.11
CA GLY A 459 34.19 10.00 19.68
C GLY A 459 32.88 9.91 18.89
N LEU A 460 31.75 9.70 19.56
CA LEU A 460 30.43 9.68 18.93
C LEU A 460 29.72 11.03 19.07
N GLU A 461 29.04 11.49 18.03
CA GLU A 461 28.10 12.59 18.12
C GLU A 461 26.87 12.17 18.92
N ALA A 462 26.32 11.02 18.64
CA ALA A 462 25.16 10.45 19.35
C ALA A 462 25.24 8.93 19.49
N LEU A 463 24.70 8.47 20.60
CA LEU A 463 24.37 7.06 20.86
C LEU A 463 22.89 6.86 20.54
N ILE A 464 22.52 5.80 19.79
CA ILE A 464 21.13 5.46 19.50
C ILE A 464 20.83 4.11 20.14
N LEU A 465 19.79 4.07 21.01
CA LEU A 465 19.36 2.88 21.72
C LEU A 465 17.85 2.71 21.62
N PRO A 466 17.32 1.48 21.51
CA PRO A 466 15.88 1.24 21.58
C PRO A 466 15.27 1.86 22.84
N ILE A 467 14.11 2.51 22.73
CA ILE A 467 13.41 3.13 23.87
C ILE A 467 13.14 2.13 25.01
N ALA A 468 13.08 0.84 24.71
CA ALA A 468 12.95 -0.22 25.70
C ALA A 468 14.16 -0.30 26.67
N GLN A 469 15.31 0.26 26.29
CA GLN A 469 16.52 0.31 27.12
C GLN A 469 16.62 1.58 27.99
N ALA A 470 15.71 2.53 27.83
CA ALA A 470 15.81 3.87 28.45
C ALA A 470 16.06 3.86 29.97
N ASP A 471 15.41 2.96 30.69
CA ASP A 471 15.50 2.86 32.16
C ASP A 471 16.91 2.45 32.62
N HIS A 472 17.68 1.76 31.77
CA HIS A 472 19.03 1.24 32.07
C HIS A 472 20.15 2.16 31.60
N VAL A 473 19.83 3.21 30.81
CA VAL A 473 20.85 4.15 30.30
C VAL A 473 21.43 4.99 31.43
N PRO A 474 22.75 4.96 31.67
CA PRO A 474 23.41 5.78 32.68
C PRO A 474 23.09 7.26 32.52
N ARG A 475 22.84 7.95 33.61
CA ARG A 475 22.45 9.38 33.59
C ARG A 475 23.47 10.24 32.82
N ALA A 476 24.74 9.95 32.93
CA ALA A 476 25.82 10.66 32.23
C ALA A 476 25.79 10.51 30.70
N TRP A 477 25.10 9.48 30.15
CA TRP A 477 25.02 9.23 28.70
C TRP A 477 23.77 9.80 28.08
N ARG A 478 22.73 10.13 28.88
CA ARG A 478 21.39 10.48 28.37
C ARG A 478 21.40 11.68 27.43
N SER A 479 22.17 12.72 27.76
CA SER A 479 22.27 13.93 26.92
C SER A 479 22.88 13.68 25.52
N LYS A 480 23.46 12.52 25.32
CA LYS A 480 24.05 12.05 24.04
C LYS A 480 23.24 10.89 23.43
N THR A 481 22.25 10.40 24.14
CA THR A 481 21.44 9.24 23.71
C THR A 481 20.15 9.67 23.05
N ILE A 482 19.94 9.22 21.82
CA ILE A 482 18.68 9.28 21.06
C ILE A 482 17.97 7.95 21.27
N LEU A 483 16.68 7.98 21.62
CA LEU A 483 15.88 6.80 21.85
C LEU A 483 15.17 6.36 20.55
N GLU A 484 15.60 5.23 19.97
CA GLU A 484 14.99 4.64 18.78
C GLU A 484 13.59 4.10 19.10
N LEU A 485 12.59 4.55 18.36
CA LEU A 485 11.20 4.07 18.49
C LEU A 485 10.98 2.85 17.60
N PRO A 486 10.14 1.87 18.03
CA PRO A 486 9.90 0.65 17.26
C PRO A 486 9.29 0.95 15.90
N ARG A 487 9.92 0.51 14.80
CA ARG A 487 9.40 0.70 13.42
C ARG A 487 8.01 0.09 13.21
N VAL A 488 7.66 -0.92 14.01
CA VAL A 488 6.38 -1.64 13.95
C VAL A 488 5.84 -1.81 15.37
N MET A 489 4.58 -1.44 15.57
CA MET A 489 3.94 -1.45 16.88
C MET A 489 2.58 -2.16 16.79
N PHE A 490 2.57 -3.48 17.03
CA PHE A 490 1.35 -4.27 17.08
C PHE A 490 0.87 -4.48 18.53
N GLY A 491 -0.45 -4.62 18.71
CA GLY A 491 -1.06 -4.91 20.00
C GLY A 491 -0.80 -3.80 21.01
N ALA A 492 -0.35 -4.18 22.21
CA ALA A 492 -0.10 -3.24 23.29
C ALA A 492 1.14 -2.35 23.11
N LEU A 493 1.97 -2.59 22.07
CA LEU A 493 3.26 -1.92 21.91
C LEU A 493 3.09 -0.42 21.59
N GLU A 494 2.02 -0.02 20.88
CA GLU A 494 1.72 1.41 20.65
C GLU A 494 1.53 2.16 21.98
N ALA A 495 0.68 1.64 22.86
CA ALA A 495 0.42 2.24 24.17
C ALA A 495 1.66 2.19 25.08
N ASP A 496 2.45 1.10 25.03
CA ASP A 496 3.70 0.99 25.77
C ASP A 496 4.72 2.02 25.31
N THR A 497 4.88 2.19 24.00
CA THR A 497 5.78 3.20 23.40
C THR A 497 5.36 4.62 23.82
N ALA A 498 4.07 4.94 23.78
CA ALA A 498 3.55 6.23 24.23
C ALA A 498 3.86 6.50 25.73
N ARG A 499 3.67 5.49 26.58
CA ARG A 499 4.01 5.60 28.02
C ARG A 499 5.51 5.84 28.23
N ARG A 500 6.38 5.14 27.47
CA ARG A 500 7.84 5.31 27.56
C ARG A 500 8.28 6.70 27.07
N ILE A 501 7.69 7.20 26.00
CA ILE A 501 7.93 8.58 25.54
C ILE A 501 7.58 9.56 26.67
N ALA A 502 6.39 9.46 27.26
CA ALA A 502 5.97 10.33 28.36
C ALA A 502 6.89 10.23 29.59
N ALA A 503 7.40 9.05 29.91
CA ALA A 503 8.32 8.85 31.04
C ALA A 503 9.74 9.39 30.77
N THR A 504 10.15 9.51 29.50
CA THR A 504 11.52 9.87 29.15
C THR A 504 11.69 11.30 28.64
N GLN A 505 10.61 12.02 28.32
CA GLN A 505 10.66 13.37 27.73
C GLN A 505 11.43 14.41 28.58
N GLU A 506 11.41 14.28 29.91
CA GLU A 506 12.13 15.15 30.86
C GLU A 506 13.36 14.46 31.50
N ALA A 507 13.69 13.25 31.05
CA ALA A 507 14.75 12.45 31.66
C ALA A 507 16.17 12.83 31.17
N GLY A 508 16.29 13.87 30.32
CA GLY A 508 17.56 14.42 29.84
C GLY A 508 18.14 13.67 28.65
N PHE A 509 17.34 12.92 27.89
CA PHE A 509 17.77 12.31 26.63
C PHE A 509 17.92 13.35 25.52
N ALA A 510 18.76 13.07 24.52
CA ALA A 510 18.99 13.96 23.38
C ALA A 510 17.76 14.10 22.46
N GLY A 511 16.88 13.10 22.45
CA GLY A 511 15.67 13.06 21.66
C GLY A 511 15.25 11.65 21.28
N TYR A 512 14.46 11.56 20.21
CA TYR A 512 13.91 10.30 19.71
C TYR A 512 14.27 10.09 18.23
N GLU A 513 14.24 8.83 17.76
CA GLU A 513 14.37 8.50 16.35
C GLU A 513 13.10 7.82 15.85
N ALA A 514 12.48 8.42 14.83
CA ALA A 514 11.26 7.96 14.22
C ALA A 514 11.53 6.87 13.16
N GLY A 515 10.92 5.71 13.28
CA GLY A 515 10.96 4.63 12.28
C GLY A 515 9.63 4.41 11.56
N ASN A 516 8.57 5.19 11.91
CA ASN A 516 7.23 5.08 11.35
C ASN A 516 6.53 6.45 11.37
N ILE A 517 5.58 6.67 10.45
CA ILE A 517 4.83 7.93 10.34
C ILE A 517 4.08 8.28 11.64
N ALA A 518 3.64 7.29 12.41
CA ALA A 518 2.97 7.47 13.70
C ALA A 518 3.79 8.29 14.70
N HIS A 519 5.12 8.21 14.60
CA HIS A 519 6.02 8.85 15.55
C HIS A 519 6.04 10.38 15.41
N LEU A 520 5.68 10.93 14.23
CA LEU A 520 5.52 12.37 14.06
C LEU A 520 4.48 12.93 15.05
N ARG A 521 3.36 12.19 15.19
CA ARG A 521 2.31 12.55 16.12
C ARG A 521 2.67 12.26 17.58
N MET A 522 3.26 11.06 17.82
CA MET A 522 3.60 10.63 19.18
C MET A 522 4.67 11.50 19.85
N CYS A 523 5.57 12.08 19.05
CA CYS A 523 6.66 12.95 19.51
C CYS A 523 6.48 14.42 19.13
N ARG A 524 5.25 14.87 18.85
CA ARG A 524 4.98 16.26 18.44
C ARG A 524 5.48 17.24 19.51
N GLY A 525 6.38 18.14 19.09
CA GLY A 525 7.01 19.12 19.99
C GLY A 525 8.23 18.61 20.76
N LEU A 526 8.65 17.36 20.55
CA LEU A 526 9.87 16.78 21.12
C LEU A 526 10.99 16.75 20.07
N PRO A 527 12.28 16.77 20.48
CA PRO A 527 13.38 16.55 19.57
C PRO A 527 13.27 15.20 18.87
N LEU A 528 13.10 15.19 17.53
CA LEU A 528 12.84 13.99 16.75
C LEU A 528 13.73 13.94 15.52
N SER A 529 14.47 12.85 15.33
CA SER A 529 15.21 12.52 14.12
C SER A 529 14.48 11.43 13.32
N GLY A 530 14.68 11.37 12.00
CA GLY A 530 14.11 10.36 11.12
C GLY A 530 15.08 9.20 10.88
N GLY A 531 14.68 7.99 11.23
CA GLY A 531 15.40 6.75 10.91
C GLY A 531 15.05 6.22 9.50
N PHE A 532 15.80 5.24 9.01
CA PHE A 532 15.63 4.70 7.64
C PHE A 532 14.25 4.07 7.37
N GLY A 533 13.51 3.67 8.40
CA GLY A 533 12.15 3.14 8.26
C GLY A 533 11.13 4.12 7.69
N LEU A 534 11.44 5.43 7.66
CA LEU A 534 10.63 6.45 7.00
C LEU A 534 10.76 6.43 5.47
N ASN A 535 11.67 5.63 4.92
CA ASN A 535 11.90 5.46 3.47
C ASN A 535 12.16 6.77 2.71
N VAL A 536 12.97 7.66 3.28
CA VAL A 536 13.33 8.93 2.62
C VAL A 536 14.31 8.67 1.48
N THR A 537 13.92 9.04 0.26
CA THR A 537 14.67 8.75 -0.97
C THR A 537 14.85 9.96 -1.90
N ASN A 538 14.26 11.12 -1.57
CA ASN A 538 14.32 12.32 -2.40
C ASN A 538 14.23 13.60 -1.57
N GLN A 539 14.55 14.73 -2.22
CA GLN A 539 14.55 16.07 -1.60
C GLN A 539 13.16 16.48 -1.09
N LEU A 540 12.08 16.18 -1.82
CA LEU A 540 10.74 16.64 -1.42
C LEU A 540 10.25 15.91 -0.19
N SER A 541 10.47 14.59 -0.08
CA SER A 541 10.10 13.84 1.12
C SER A 541 10.98 14.22 2.31
N ALA A 542 12.28 14.47 2.11
CA ALA A 542 13.17 14.97 3.15
C ALA A 542 12.73 16.35 3.67
N GLN A 543 12.41 17.26 2.75
CA GLN A 543 11.90 18.59 3.10
C GLN A 543 10.57 18.52 3.84
N PHE A 544 9.66 17.63 3.38
CA PHE A 544 8.40 17.40 4.07
C PHE A 544 8.60 17.01 5.55
N TYR A 545 9.49 16.05 5.81
CA TYR A 545 9.80 15.65 7.18
C TYR A 545 10.47 16.77 8.01
N ALA A 546 11.37 17.56 7.40
CA ALA A 546 11.96 18.72 8.05
C ALA A 546 10.89 19.74 8.44
N ASP A 547 9.95 20.06 7.53
CA ASP A 547 8.83 20.98 7.78
C ASP A 547 7.90 20.47 8.92
N HIS A 548 7.88 19.14 9.15
CA HIS A 548 7.13 18.51 10.24
C HIS A 548 7.97 18.25 11.51
N GLY A 549 9.11 18.93 11.63
CA GLY A 549 9.87 19.02 12.87
C GLY A 549 10.99 18.00 13.05
N LEU A 550 11.36 17.23 12.03
CA LEU A 550 12.54 16.38 12.14
C LEU A 550 13.82 17.23 12.10
N ASN A 551 14.69 17.02 13.08
CA ASN A 551 15.94 17.73 13.24
C ASN A 551 17.18 17.03 12.63
N ALA A 552 17.01 15.79 12.14
CA ALA A 552 17.99 15.05 11.34
C ALA A 552 17.25 13.94 10.55
N ILE A 553 17.80 13.50 9.41
CA ILE A 553 17.14 12.52 8.55
C ILE A 553 18.14 11.47 8.08
N LEU A 554 17.84 10.20 8.33
CA LEU A 554 18.61 9.07 7.80
C LEU A 554 18.01 8.66 6.43
N ILE A 555 18.82 8.82 5.38
CA ILE A 555 18.45 8.46 4.01
C ILE A 555 18.39 6.93 3.88
N LEU A 556 17.42 6.43 3.13
CA LEU A 556 17.27 4.99 2.90
C LEU A 556 18.50 4.40 2.20
N PRO A 557 19.06 3.27 2.69
CA PRO A 557 20.22 2.63 2.09
C PRO A 557 20.04 2.04 0.67
N GLU A 558 18.87 2.22 0.06
CA GLU A 558 18.59 1.90 -1.35
C GLU A 558 18.97 3.04 -2.32
N VAL A 559 19.21 4.25 -1.79
CA VAL A 559 19.53 5.45 -2.59
C VAL A 559 21.01 5.44 -2.97
N LYS A 560 21.30 5.69 -4.25
CA LYS A 560 22.69 5.79 -4.73
C LYS A 560 23.29 7.16 -4.40
N ASP A 561 24.60 7.24 -4.36
CA ASP A 561 25.37 8.42 -3.97
C ASP A 561 25.01 9.70 -4.77
N SER A 562 24.82 9.58 -6.09
CA SER A 562 24.42 10.72 -6.92
C SER A 562 23.08 11.34 -6.51
N ASP A 563 22.13 10.55 -6.01
CA ASP A 563 20.83 11.04 -5.54
C ASP A 563 20.90 11.53 -4.08
N ILE A 564 21.76 10.91 -3.24
CA ILE A 564 22.03 11.37 -1.88
C ILE A 564 22.49 12.83 -1.86
N ALA A 565 23.40 13.20 -2.78
CA ALA A 565 23.93 14.56 -2.89
C ALA A 565 22.84 15.62 -3.20
N SER A 566 21.70 15.21 -3.73
CA SER A 566 20.55 16.09 -4.03
C SER A 566 19.55 16.23 -2.87
N ILE A 567 19.82 15.61 -1.72
CA ILE A 567 18.93 15.65 -0.54
C ILE A 567 19.53 16.59 0.51
N ALA A 568 19.02 17.82 0.58
CA ALA A 568 19.49 18.88 1.47
C ALA A 568 18.29 19.64 2.06
N PRO A 569 17.53 19.03 2.98
CA PRO A 569 16.37 19.66 3.60
C PRO A 569 16.83 20.81 4.52
N ALA A 570 15.95 21.80 4.70
CA ALA A 570 16.17 22.93 5.60
C ALA A 570 14.92 23.25 6.39
N GLN A 571 15.07 23.74 7.61
CA GLN A 571 13.99 24.20 8.47
C GLN A 571 14.31 25.61 8.97
N ASN A 572 13.41 26.55 8.78
CA ASN A 572 13.62 27.95 9.15
C ASN A 572 14.93 28.56 8.60
N GLY A 573 15.32 28.17 7.38
CA GLY A 573 16.56 28.61 6.75
C GLY A 573 17.84 27.95 7.27
N GLN A 574 17.74 27.00 8.21
CA GLN A 574 18.86 26.24 8.72
C GLN A 574 18.89 24.83 8.09
N PRO A 575 20.05 24.33 7.64
CA PRO A 575 20.16 22.97 7.12
C PRO A 575 19.74 21.93 8.17
N VAL A 576 18.95 20.94 7.75
CA VAL A 576 18.64 19.75 8.54
C VAL A 576 19.66 18.66 8.17
N PRO A 577 20.47 18.17 9.11
CA PRO A 577 21.50 17.17 8.84
C PRO A 577 20.93 15.89 8.23
N THR A 578 21.63 15.36 7.21
CA THR A 578 21.30 14.07 6.61
C THR A 578 22.41 13.05 6.87
N GLY A 579 22.04 11.79 7.01
CA GLY A 579 22.95 10.69 7.26
C GLY A 579 22.66 9.43 6.47
N VAL A 580 23.58 8.49 6.52
CA VAL A 580 23.46 7.15 5.94
C VAL A 580 24.03 6.10 6.87
N ILE A 581 23.62 4.83 6.70
CA ILE A 581 24.23 3.70 7.40
C ILE A 581 25.57 3.39 6.75
N ILE A 582 26.67 3.54 7.50
CA ILE A 582 28.03 3.26 7.02
C ILE A 582 28.58 1.91 7.49
N TYR A 583 27.94 1.33 8.48
CA TYR A 583 28.21 -0.03 8.95
C TYR A 583 26.93 -0.68 9.46
N GLY A 584 26.74 -1.98 9.20
CA GLY A 584 25.79 -2.83 9.91
C GLY A 584 25.14 -3.92 9.07
N HIS A 585 24.65 -4.95 9.76
CA HIS A 585 23.80 -5.96 9.20
C HIS A 585 22.38 -5.40 9.00
N MET A 586 22.06 -5.04 7.76
CA MET A 586 20.75 -4.44 7.46
C MET A 586 19.58 -5.34 7.87
N PRO A 587 18.56 -4.80 8.57
CA PRO A 587 17.30 -5.48 8.78
C PRO A 587 16.52 -5.58 7.47
N LEU A 588 16.63 -6.71 6.77
CA LEU A 588 16.03 -6.91 5.45
C LEU A 588 14.52 -7.09 5.50
N MET A 589 14.01 -7.69 6.57
CA MET A 589 12.58 -7.93 6.77
C MET A 589 12.21 -7.77 8.25
N VAL A 590 11.04 -7.19 8.50
CA VAL A 590 10.36 -7.21 9.80
C VAL A 590 9.04 -7.93 9.63
N THR A 591 8.78 -8.98 10.42
CA THR A 591 7.64 -9.86 10.23
C THR A 591 6.85 -10.06 11.51
N ARG A 592 5.51 -10.10 11.43
CA ARG A 592 4.65 -10.47 12.56
C ARG A 592 4.57 -12.00 12.70
N ALA A 593 4.49 -12.73 11.59
CA ALA A 593 4.61 -14.18 11.59
C ALA A 593 6.07 -14.61 11.78
N CYS A 594 6.29 -15.72 12.48
CA CYS A 594 7.63 -16.23 12.75
C CYS A 594 8.08 -17.24 11.68
N PRO A 595 9.16 -17.00 10.93
CA PRO A 595 9.66 -17.96 9.95
C PRO A 595 10.11 -19.27 10.59
N LEU A 596 10.48 -19.25 11.86
CA LEU A 596 10.92 -20.44 12.61
C LEU A 596 9.77 -21.19 13.28
N GLN A 597 8.59 -20.57 13.46
CA GLN A 597 7.40 -21.21 14.02
C GLN A 597 6.86 -22.35 13.14
N ASN A 598 7.23 -22.38 11.88
CA ASN A 598 6.99 -23.52 11.00
C ASN A 598 7.76 -24.80 11.45
N ILE A 599 8.65 -24.68 12.42
CA ILE A 599 9.57 -25.71 12.91
C ILE A 599 9.27 -26.09 14.36
N HIS A 600 9.12 -25.10 15.26
CA HIS A 600 8.90 -25.27 16.68
C HIS A 600 8.00 -24.17 17.25
N ASP A 601 7.52 -24.36 18.47
CA ASP A 601 6.71 -23.39 19.21
C ASP A 601 7.56 -22.30 19.90
N CYS A 602 6.90 -21.23 20.33
CA CYS A 602 7.55 -20.12 21.01
C CYS A 602 7.91 -20.41 22.49
N ALA A 603 7.38 -21.46 23.10
CA ALA A 603 7.62 -21.79 24.50
C ALA A 603 9.04 -22.32 24.71
N HIS A 604 9.59 -22.99 23.69
CA HIS A 604 10.92 -23.61 23.71
C HIS A 604 11.93 -22.88 22.81
N CYS A 605 11.65 -21.60 22.48
CA CYS A 605 12.45 -20.81 21.56
C CYS A 605 13.39 -19.85 22.30
N ASP A 606 14.68 -19.87 21.95
CA ASP A 606 15.69 -18.92 22.44
C ASP A 606 15.62 -17.54 21.76
N LYS A 607 14.57 -17.31 20.91
CA LYS A 607 14.29 -16.08 20.15
C LYS A 607 15.34 -15.76 19.07
N THR A 608 16.15 -16.74 18.70
CA THR A 608 17.18 -16.62 17.67
C THR A 608 17.07 -17.74 16.66
N GLY A 609 17.62 -17.55 15.47
CA GLY A 609 17.73 -18.60 14.45
C GLY A 609 18.43 -18.14 13.20
N LEU A 610 18.58 -19.06 12.26
CA LEU A 610 19.21 -18.84 10.96
C LEU A 610 18.34 -19.40 9.84
N LEU A 611 18.28 -18.67 8.74
CA LEU A 611 17.78 -19.16 7.46
C LEU A 611 18.96 -19.22 6.48
N THR A 612 19.17 -20.37 5.83
CA THR A 612 20.25 -20.52 4.87
C THR A 612 19.66 -20.67 3.47
N ASP A 613 20.07 -19.82 2.54
CA ASP A 613 19.61 -19.84 1.16
C ASP A 613 20.33 -20.89 0.29
N ARG A 614 19.94 -20.98 -0.99
CA ARG A 614 20.56 -21.89 -1.97
C ARG A 614 22.03 -21.60 -2.27
N LYS A 615 22.54 -20.42 -1.90
CA LYS A 615 23.93 -20.01 -2.04
C LYS A 615 24.72 -20.17 -0.73
N ALA A 616 24.17 -20.91 0.23
CA ALA A 616 24.72 -21.11 1.57
C ALA A 616 24.92 -19.80 2.37
N LYS A 617 24.26 -18.70 2.00
CA LYS A 617 24.26 -17.46 2.79
C LYS A 617 23.31 -17.62 3.97
N LYS A 618 23.80 -17.25 5.15
CA LYS A 618 23.13 -17.41 6.45
C LYS A 618 22.50 -16.09 6.88
N PHE A 619 21.17 -16.04 6.91
CA PHE A 619 20.39 -14.87 7.33
C PHE A 619 20.03 -15.02 8.81
N PRO A 620 20.61 -14.24 9.72
CA PRO A 620 20.24 -14.27 11.12
C PRO A 620 18.78 -13.81 11.32
N VAL A 621 18.09 -14.48 12.24
CA VAL A 621 16.74 -14.14 12.67
C VAL A 621 16.76 -13.80 14.14
N ARG A 622 16.21 -12.67 14.55
CA ARG A 622 16.04 -12.26 15.93
C ARG A 622 14.57 -11.94 16.21
N CYS A 623 14.10 -12.33 17.39
CA CYS A 623 12.74 -12.05 17.83
C CYS A 623 12.77 -11.05 19.00
N GLY A 624 12.04 -9.95 18.85
CA GLY A 624 11.90 -8.91 19.88
C GLY A 624 10.64 -8.09 19.67
N MET A 625 10.05 -7.56 20.74
CA MET A 625 8.88 -6.67 20.70
C MET A 625 7.73 -7.18 19.81
N GLY A 626 7.45 -8.49 19.86
CA GLY A 626 6.36 -9.11 19.09
C GLY A 626 6.60 -9.29 17.59
N VAL A 627 7.77 -8.92 17.08
CA VAL A 627 8.17 -9.08 15.68
C VAL A 627 9.46 -9.88 15.52
N ARG A 628 9.73 -10.32 14.31
CA ARG A 628 10.96 -11.04 13.93
C ARG A 628 11.66 -10.23 12.85
N THR A 629 12.95 -10.00 13.07
CA THR A 629 13.79 -9.30 12.12
C THR A 629 14.74 -10.29 11.47
N ILE A 630 14.81 -10.26 10.14
CA ILE A 630 15.73 -11.06 9.34
C ILE A 630 16.81 -10.11 8.85
N TYR A 631 18.07 -10.42 9.18
CA TYR A 631 19.23 -9.57 8.87
C TYR A 631 19.98 -10.04 7.63
N ASN A 632 20.63 -9.09 6.97
CA ASN A 632 21.55 -9.40 5.88
C ASN A 632 22.72 -10.26 6.39
N PRO A 633 23.12 -11.31 5.66
CA PRO A 633 24.23 -12.19 6.08
C PRO A 633 25.58 -11.49 6.20
N VAL A 634 25.77 -10.39 5.47
CA VAL A 634 27.02 -9.60 5.52
C VAL A 634 26.70 -8.15 5.84
N PRO A 635 27.54 -7.44 6.62
CA PRO A 635 27.32 -6.03 6.93
C PRO A 635 27.57 -5.12 5.72
N ILE A 636 26.92 -3.97 5.70
CA ILE A 636 27.40 -2.81 4.95
C ILE A 636 28.69 -2.34 5.60
N TYR A 637 29.69 -1.92 4.80
CA TYR A 637 30.85 -1.20 5.30
C TYR A 637 31.29 -0.10 4.35
N MET A 638 31.38 1.12 4.88
CA MET A 638 31.79 2.34 4.18
C MET A 638 32.86 3.11 5.00
N GLY A 639 33.38 2.53 6.08
CA GLY A 639 34.34 3.18 6.98
C GLY A 639 35.66 3.56 6.31
N ASP A 640 36.12 2.73 5.36
CA ASP A 640 37.32 2.96 4.56
C ASP A 640 37.16 3.99 3.43
N LYS A 641 35.96 4.57 3.28
CA LYS A 641 35.64 5.54 2.21
C LYS A 641 34.98 6.80 2.77
N PRO A 642 35.66 7.61 3.59
CA PRO A 642 35.05 8.73 4.31
C PRO A 642 34.52 9.82 3.39
N GLY A 643 35.05 9.97 2.18
CA GLY A 643 34.62 10.97 1.19
C GLY A 643 33.64 10.47 0.11
N ALA A 644 33.15 9.22 0.22
CA ALA A 644 32.36 8.61 -0.87
C ALA A 644 30.88 8.99 -0.88
N LEU A 645 30.32 9.49 0.22
CA LEU A 645 28.91 9.81 0.37
C LEU A 645 28.74 11.23 0.90
N THR A 646 27.92 12.03 0.22
CA THR A 646 27.69 13.45 0.54
C THR A 646 26.63 13.63 1.62
N VAL A 647 27.00 13.36 2.87
CA VAL A 647 26.11 13.44 4.06
C VAL A 647 26.83 14.05 5.26
N ASP A 648 26.07 14.56 6.23
CA ASP A 648 26.60 15.21 7.44
C ASP A 648 27.08 14.18 8.47
N TYR A 649 26.40 13.03 8.59
CA TYR A 649 26.77 11.99 9.56
C TYR A 649 26.69 10.58 8.97
N GLY A 650 27.48 9.69 9.55
CA GLY A 650 27.40 8.26 9.30
C GLY A 650 26.87 7.53 10.52
N VAL A 651 26.07 6.47 10.32
CA VAL A 651 25.58 5.63 11.40
C VAL A 651 26.24 4.25 11.34
N ALA A 652 26.94 3.87 12.41
CA ALA A 652 27.32 2.49 12.66
C ALA A 652 26.16 1.77 13.34
N TYR A 653 25.51 0.85 12.62
CA TYR A 653 24.23 0.22 13.01
C TYR A 653 24.50 -1.20 13.53
N PHE A 654 24.84 -1.32 14.83
CA PHE A 654 25.16 -2.60 15.49
C PHE A 654 23.86 -3.35 15.86
N THR A 655 23.84 -4.66 15.56
CA THR A 655 22.69 -5.53 15.75
C THR A 655 23.04 -6.91 16.28
N LEU A 656 24.09 -7.53 15.74
CA LEU A 656 24.48 -8.92 16.00
C LEU A 656 25.81 -9.01 16.76
N GLU A 657 26.56 -7.95 16.74
CA GLU A 657 27.93 -7.85 17.20
C GLU A 657 28.02 -7.87 18.73
N THR A 658 29.10 -8.42 19.28
CA THR A 658 29.47 -8.28 20.69
C THR A 658 30.02 -6.87 20.97
N ARG A 659 30.22 -6.55 22.24
CA ARG A 659 30.83 -5.27 22.67
C ARG A 659 32.23 -5.09 22.11
N GLU A 660 33.03 -6.17 22.12
CA GLU A 660 34.43 -6.20 21.66
C GLU A 660 34.47 -5.99 20.12
N GLU A 661 33.59 -6.69 19.38
CA GLU A 661 33.49 -6.51 17.94
C GLU A 661 33.04 -5.09 17.58
N ALA A 662 32.07 -4.54 18.30
CA ALA A 662 31.60 -3.18 18.10
C ALA A 662 32.72 -2.14 18.37
N ALA A 663 33.53 -2.34 19.40
CA ALA A 663 34.68 -1.48 19.69
C ALA A 663 35.69 -1.51 18.54
N ALA A 664 36.10 -2.71 18.10
CA ALA A 664 37.07 -2.88 17.01
C ALA A 664 36.58 -2.25 15.69
N ILE A 665 35.29 -2.40 15.38
CA ILE A 665 34.65 -1.82 14.18
C ILE A 665 34.64 -0.28 14.26
N LEU A 666 34.26 0.30 15.41
CA LEU A 666 34.29 1.74 15.60
C LEU A 666 35.70 2.32 15.44
N ASP A 667 36.71 1.62 15.93
CA ASP A 667 38.12 2.02 15.76
C ASP A 667 38.56 1.92 14.30
N SER A 668 38.14 0.86 13.58
CA SER A 668 38.40 0.72 12.14
C SER A 668 37.75 1.84 11.33
N ILE A 669 36.50 2.23 11.65
CA ILE A 669 35.82 3.36 11.00
C ILE A 669 36.57 4.67 11.24
N ARG A 670 37.02 4.95 12.46
CA ARG A 670 37.76 6.17 12.83
C ARG A 670 39.11 6.26 12.13
N GLN A 671 39.77 5.11 11.96
CA GLN A 671 41.09 5.02 11.30
C GLN A 671 40.95 4.92 9.79
N HIS A 672 39.74 4.88 9.24
CA HIS A 672 39.46 4.61 7.83
C HIS A 672 40.11 3.31 7.32
N ALA A 673 40.21 2.32 8.20
CA ALA A 673 40.81 1.03 7.90
C ALA A 673 39.91 0.16 7.01
N PRO A 674 40.48 -0.73 6.20
CA PRO A 674 39.71 -1.77 5.50
C PRO A 674 38.95 -2.68 6.49
N PHE A 675 37.81 -3.20 6.08
CA PHE A 675 37.07 -4.17 6.86
C PHE A 675 37.66 -5.57 6.71
N GLU A 676 37.86 -6.24 7.82
CA GLU A 676 38.31 -7.64 7.84
C GLU A 676 37.07 -8.56 7.76
N GLY A 677 36.95 -9.31 6.66
CA GLY A 677 35.86 -10.25 6.42
C GLY A 677 34.97 -9.93 5.22
N GLU A 678 33.91 -10.71 5.07
CA GLU A 678 32.91 -10.46 4.01
C GLU A 678 32.05 -9.24 4.35
N PHE A 679 31.90 -8.32 3.39
CA PHE A 679 31.04 -7.15 3.53
C PHE A 679 30.42 -6.74 2.18
N THR A 680 29.49 -5.80 2.21
CA THR A 680 28.91 -5.17 1.03
C THR A 680 29.00 -3.65 1.11
N ARG A 681 29.04 -2.98 -0.05
CA ARG A 681 28.85 -1.52 -0.14
C ARG A 681 27.37 -1.12 -0.13
N GLY A 682 26.46 -2.07 0.14
CA GLY A 682 25.03 -1.82 0.01
C GLY A 682 24.65 -1.49 -1.43
N LEU A 683 23.78 -0.53 -1.58
CA LEU A 683 23.29 -0.06 -2.88
C LEU A 683 23.82 1.33 -3.26
N TYR A 684 24.71 1.91 -2.45
CA TYR A 684 25.18 3.28 -2.60
C TYR A 684 25.86 3.59 -3.96
N PHE A 685 26.49 2.61 -4.60
CA PHE A 685 27.13 2.81 -5.90
C PHE A 685 26.34 2.24 -7.08
N LYS A 686 25.39 1.36 -6.83
CA LYS A 686 24.62 0.69 -7.87
C LYS A 686 23.17 1.18 -7.97
N GLY A 687 22.60 1.62 -6.84
CA GLY A 687 21.18 1.92 -6.74
C GLY A 687 20.31 0.67 -6.85
N THR A 688 19.01 0.90 -7.01
CA THR A 688 18.01 -0.14 -7.32
C THR A 688 17.34 0.15 -8.66
N ASN A 689 16.89 -0.95 -9.31
CA ASN A 689 16.05 -0.88 -10.50
C ASN A 689 14.58 -0.76 -10.10
#